data_21369f6f4c864d6eb84f468bc749e8c6
#
_entry.id   21369f6f4c864d6eb84f468bc749e8c6
#
_cell.length_a   1.000
_cell.length_b   1.000
_cell.length_c   1.000
_cell.angle_alpha   90.00
_cell.angle_beta   90.00
_cell.angle_gamma   90.00
#
_symmetry.space_group_name_H-M   'P 1'
#
loop_
_entity.id
_entity.type
_entity.pdbx_description
1 polymer ?
#
loop_
_entity_poly.entity_id
_entity_poly.type
_entity_poly.pdbx_seq_one_letter_code
_entity_poly.pdbx_strand_id
1 'polypeptide(L)'
;MQNSSSFLSKQKDTDHQLVLKGTNVTPHMIAKSMRYHQDPEPASGARVQLFLHNNGPQSLFITNQTRVRFNGKFAQELLTENIWAWHDTPSARNDSDLLAPDQLTVWTFNSRNSTFGPNGEFDLEIGPENKPWFSSKLSLTPPKCWLSAVTFLAPEGRVHPEKLVIHVANTSNKAIKITSCRLWLAADPTAPHILSLQKTLKPIKLFNHQDVIPVKKRGGFIVETDPLPLTYTAVEIIVTPVDGASYSIWAYLRVKVECFDISGGWVNGSENHLRNEIFLKTLKRLYINTSHNSIVPGYSDAELYQQYPLKYFGGLRPFEVYDTDTMLPNIHAVEFLGEPQYGGGTPVPPQEVWEALAPYAVTRLATTLTHSEERIWRDYAGLSDYPHYDAYRVTAPSPDAWKKYDRWKGERIGWGSPLETIGDMCRSLRELNRPMPCAIWSQGPHTWSVYDQRQRTAPTPTEIRMQAYHAISTRITSLYWFSLSLKSLCAWRDTLETLVRIGRELRLIDEFLLEGDAYEHKRLVDINGDLDWDINSVCGPRAGLLFALDLNYRPDLEERIFKFGPPRETKWTFELPAYLQQISDVFRIDADGVYDVNWNRIDGSVEISDQASQVMLYIATHNPDLRFDLETKRQNLVKEEATVGFDPVGSDSDFYVLQEVLTAAD
;
A
#
# COMPACT_ATOMS: atom_id res chain seq x y z
N MET A 1 34.34 14.41 -17.04
CA MET A 1 34.57 12.97 -17.13
C MET A 1 35.10 12.51 -15.78
N GLN A 2 34.24 12.20 -14.84
CA GLN A 2 34.63 11.47 -13.63
C GLN A 2 33.51 10.48 -13.32
N ASN A 3 33.90 9.27 -13.15
CA ASN A 3 33.15 8.05 -13.05
C ASN A 3 32.06 8.08 -11.98
N SER A 4 30.83 7.95 -12.43
CA SER A 4 29.71 7.50 -11.61
C SER A 4 29.74 5.97 -11.51
N SER A 5 30.87 5.43 -11.10
CA SER A 5 31.01 4.01 -10.84
C SER A 5 31.23 3.82 -9.36
N SER A 6 30.42 2.92 -8.85
CA SER A 6 30.67 2.17 -7.64
C SER A 6 30.50 2.90 -6.32
N PHE A 7 29.44 2.57 -5.66
CA PHE A 7 29.41 2.38 -4.22
C PHE A 7 30.33 1.22 -3.81
N LEU A 8 31.56 1.26 -4.14
CA LEU A 8 32.61 0.56 -3.47
C LEU A 8 33.39 1.65 -2.77
N SER A 9 33.04 1.92 -1.49
CA SER A 9 33.98 2.56 -0.58
C SER A 9 35.32 1.89 -0.81
N LYS A 10 36.41 2.65 -0.84
CA LYS A 10 37.74 2.10 -0.69
C LYS A 10 37.78 1.46 0.70
N GLN A 11 37.33 0.21 0.76
CA GLN A 11 37.45 -0.65 1.91
C GLN A 11 38.97 -0.77 2.13
N LYS A 12 39.47 -0.19 3.22
CA LYS A 12 40.80 -0.58 3.71
C LYS A 12 40.72 -2.08 3.96
N ASP A 13 41.63 -2.83 3.37
CA ASP A 13 41.82 -4.26 3.63
C ASP A 13 42.03 -4.47 5.14
N THR A 14 40.93 -4.66 5.83
CA THR A 14 40.86 -5.14 7.20
C THR A 14 40.12 -6.46 7.15
N ASP A 15 40.49 -7.41 7.98
CA ASP A 15 39.94 -8.76 8.13
C ASP A 15 38.44 -8.76 8.53
N HIS A 16 37.64 -7.89 7.91
CA HIS A 16 36.19 -7.81 8.18
C HIS A 16 35.45 -8.95 7.51
N GLN A 17 34.70 -9.71 8.31
CA GLN A 17 33.91 -10.84 7.83
C GLN A 17 32.64 -10.39 7.13
N LEU A 18 32.08 -9.23 7.52
CA LEU A 18 30.89 -8.68 6.88
C LEU A 18 31.25 -7.72 5.74
N VAL A 19 30.56 -7.89 4.63
CA VAL A 19 30.69 -7.03 3.45
C VAL A 19 29.36 -6.44 3.09
N LEU A 20 29.32 -5.13 2.88
CA LEU A 20 28.12 -4.44 2.39
C LEU A 20 27.88 -4.81 0.93
N LYS A 21 26.78 -5.51 0.65
CA LYS A 21 26.32 -5.86 -0.71
C LYS A 21 25.49 -4.77 -1.33
N GLY A 22 24.79 -3.97 -0.52
CA GLY A 22 23.98 -2.88 -1.02
C GLY A 22 23.23 -2.15 0.08
N THR A 23 22.58 -1.09 -0.33
CA THR A 23 21.72 -0.28 0.51
C THR A 23 20.40 -0.01 -0.19
N ASN A 24 19.33 0.09 0.58
CA ASN A 24 18.08 0.68 0.11
C ASN A 24 17.81 1.94 0.94
N VAL A 25 17.88 3.10 0.28
CA VAL A 25 17.66 4.40 0.92
C VAL A 25 16.33 4.96 0.45
N THR A 26 15.38 5.09 1.37
CA THR A 26 14.10 5.74 1.13
C THR A 26 14.13 7.13 1.78
N PRO A 27 14.30 8.20 1.00
CA PRO A 27 14.31 9.56 1.52
C PRO A 27 13.01 9.87 2.26
N HIS A 28 13.12 10.62 3.34
CA HIS A 28 11.94 11.12 4.03
C HIS A 28 11.23 12.20 3.23
N MET A 29 9.94 12.25 3.39
CA MET A 29 9.07 13.27 2.84
C MET A 29 7.97 13.60 3.84
N ILE A 30 7.44 14.80 3.74
CA ILE A 30 6.21 15.20 4.43
C ILE A 30 5.11 15.21 3.38
N ALA A 31 4.01 14.57 3.67
CA ALA A 31 2.84 14.63 2.83
C ALA A 31 2.39 16.08 2.68
N LYS A 32 2.17 16.51 1.45
CA LYS A 32 1.78 17.87 1.13
C LYS A 32 0.85 17.89 -0.06
N SER A 33 -0.23 18.59 0.07
CA SER A 33 -1.07 18.95 -1.06
C SER A 33 -0.67 20.31 -1.59
N MET A 34 -0.41 20.38 -2.88
CA MET A 34 -0.19 21.63 -3.59
C MET A 34 -1.31 21.85 -4.59
N ARG A 35 -1.51 23.10 -5.00
CA ARG A 35 -2.62 23.49 -5.86
C ARG A 35 -2.69 22.71 -7.18
N TYR A 36 -1.55 22.41 -7.78
CA TYR A 36 -1.47 21.77 -9.10
C TYR A 36 -0.62 20.50 -9.13
N HIS A 37 0.36 20.43 -8.27
CA HIS A 37 1.27 19.29 -8.15
C HIS A 37 1.24 18.79 -6.73
N GLN A 38 1.21 17.47 -6.61
CA GLN A 38 1.00 16.79 -5.36
C GLN A 38 2.21 15.98 -4.95
N ASP A 39 3.37 16.40 -5.44
CA ASP A 39 4.62 15.76 -5.06
C ASP A 39 4.88 16.03 -3.58
N PRO A 40 5.17 14.98 -2.81
CA PRO A 40 5.52 15.13 -1.41
C PRO A 40 6.73 16.04 -1.22
N GLU A 41 6.70 16.82 -0.16
CA GLU A 41 7.80 17.73 0.15
C GLU A 41 9.00 16.93 0.72
N PRO A 42 10.20 17.07 0.15
CA PRO A 42 11.39 16.46 0.72
C PRO A 42 11.61 16.90 2.17
N ALA A 43 11.94 15.95 3.02
CA ALA A 43 12.26 16.18 4.42
C ALA A 43 13.65 15.67 4.76
N SER A 44 14.22 16.14 5.87
CA SER A 44 15.48 15.62 6.35
C SER A 44 15.37 14.17 6.79
N GLY A 45 16.44 13.40 6.60
CA GLY A 45 16.50 12.00 7.01
C GLY A 45 16.07 11.00 5.96
N ALA A 46 16.16 9.75 6.33
CA ALA A 46 15.76 8.62 5.50
C ALA A 46 15.52 7.37 6.34
N ARG A 47 14.79 6.42 5.76
CA ARG A 47 14.82 5.03 6.14
C ARG A 47 15.89 4.32 5.31
N VAL A 48 16.78 3.61 5.97
CA VAL A 48 17.93 2.93 5.35
C VAL A 48 17.91 1.46 5.72
N GLN A 49 18.07 0.60 4.73
CA GLN A 49 18.29 -0.83 4.89
C GLN A 49 19.69 -1.16 4.37
N LEU A 50 20.47 -1.84 5.20
CA LEU A 50 21.83 -2.30 4.88
C LEU A 50 21.81 -3.81 4.69
N PHE A 51 22.32 -4.27 3.56
CA PHE A 51 22.43 -5.67 3.21
C PHE A 51 23.86 -6.11 3.37
N LEU A 52 24.14 -6.80 4.48
CA LEU A 52 25.48 -7.21 4.91
C LEU A 52 25.63 -8.71 4.77
N HIS A 53 26.65 -9.14 4.07
CA HIS A 53 26.88 -10.54 3.75
C HIS A 53 28.10 -11.07 4.52
N ASN A 54 27.97 -12.23 5.12
CA ASN A 54 29.11 -12.92 5.75
C ASN A 54 29.94 -13.62 4.67
N ASN A 55 31.03 -12.97 4.27
CA ASN A 55 32.01 -13.53 3.32
C ASN A 55 33.10 -14.34 4.03
N GLY A 56 33.11 -14.36 5.37
CA GLY A 56 34.10 -15.11 6.15
C GLY A 56 33.80 -16.60 6.21
N PRO A 57 34.78 -17.41 6.56
CA PRO A 57 34.62 -18.86 6.71
C PRO A 57 33.95 -19.27 8.03
N GLN A 58 33.73 -18.34 8.94
CA GLN A 58 33.20 -18.61 10.27
C GLN A 58 31.79 -18.01 10.42
N SER A 59 30.97 -18.67 11.19
CA SER A 59 29.69 -18.13 11.61
C SER A 59 29.86 -17.00 12.60
N LEU A 60 29.00 -15.99 12.50
CA LEU A 60 28.93 -14.85 13.42
C LEU A 60 27.69 -15.02 14.30
N PHE A 61 27.87 -14.85 15.59
CA PHE A 61 26.76 -14.89 16.55
C PHE A 61 26.35 -13.48 16.88
N ILE A 62 25.19 -13.08 16.36
CA ILE A 62 24.56 -11.80 16.67
C ILE A 62 23.89 -11.94 18.03
N THR A 63 24.41 -11.30 19.04
CA THR A 63 23.95 -11.37 20.43
C THR A 63 23.48 -10.00 20.90
N ASN A 64 22.93 -9.93 22.11
CA ASN A 64 22.61 -8.66 22.77
C ASN A 64 23.85 -7.77 23.01
N GLN A 65 25.07 -8.29 22.85
CA GLN A 65 26.31 -7.53 22.90
C GLN A 65 26.73 -6.99 21.53
N THR A 66 26.13 -7.46 20.44
CA THR A 66 26.35 -6.89 19.12
C THR A 66 25.77 -5.48 19.09
N ARG A 67 26.54 -4.54 18.63
CA ARG A 67 26.14 -3.13 18.61
C ARG A 67 26.31 -2.52 17.22
N VAL A 68 25.38 -1.62 16.92
CA VAL A 68 25.50 -0.69 15.79
C VAL A 68 25.95 0.64 16.35
N ARG A 69 27.02 1.17 15.80
CA ARG A 69 27.53 2.50 16.17
C ARG A 69 27.52 3.40 14.95
N PHE A 70 27.00 4.60 15.15
CA PHE A 70 27.05 5.68 14.19
C PHE A 70 27.96 6.78 14.72
N ASN A 71 29.02 7.11 14.00
CA ASN A 71 30.01 8.12 14.43
C ASN A 71 30.54 7.84 15.85
N GLY A 72 30.78 6.56 16.17
CA GLY A 72 31.30 6.12 17.47
C GLY A 72 30.27 6.03 18.60
N LYS A 73 29.02 6.48 18.42
CA LYS A 73 27.95 6.37 19.44
C LYS A 73 27.03 5.18 19.14
N PHE A 74 26.57 4.52 20.18
CA PHE A 74 25.59 3.43 20.03
C PHE A 74 24.26 3.94 19.53
N ALA A 75 23.56 3.12 18.74
CA ALA A 75 22.25 3.45 18.19
C ALA A 75 21.24 3.81 19.30
N GLN A 76 21.26 3.11 20.44
CA GLN A 76 20.39 3.38 21.58
C GLN A 76 20.64 4.77 22.20
N GLU A 77 21.89 5.25 22.19
CA GLU A 77 22.23 6.58 22.69
C GLU A 77 21.74 7.69 21.77
N LEU A 78 21.46 7.34 20.51
CA LEU A 78 21.01 8.27 19.48
C LEU A 78 19.48 8.38 19.36
N LEU A 79 18.71 7.65 20.14
CA LEU A 79 17.24 7.78 20.16
C LEU A 79 16.80 9.23 20.46
N THR A 80 17.52 9.93 21.31
CA THR A 80 17.30 11.36 21.59
C THR A 80 17.62 12.26 20.39
N GLU A 81 18.37 11.77 19.42
CA GLU A 81 18.69 12.45 18.16
C GLU A 81 17.72 12.07 17.02
N ASN A 82 16.59 11.45 17.33
CA ASN A 82 15.58 10.94 16.38
C ASN A 82 16.16 9.92 15.39
N ILE A 83 16.92 8.97 15.89
CA ILE A 83 17.39 7.79 15.16
C ILE A 83 16.72 6.57 15.78
N TRP A 84 16.08 5.78 14.94
CA TRP A 84 15.48 4.49 15.30
C TRP A 84 16.14 3.41 14.48
N ALA A 85 16.62 2.39 15.16
CA ALA A 85 17.23 1.24 14.51
C ALA A 85 16.44 -0.01 14.88
N TRP A 86 15.63 -0.49 13.96
CA TRP A 86 14.96 -1.76 14.10
C TRP A 86 15.60 -2.84 13.24
N HIS A 87 15.50 -4.07 13.67
CA HIS A 87 16.24 -5.22 13.13
C HIS A 87 17.75 -5.16 13.33
N ASP A 88 18.22 -4.32 14.24
CA ASP A 88 19.63 -4.18 14.58
C ASP A 88 19.98 -4.85 15.90
N THR A 89 18.98 -5.23 16.67
CA THR A 89 19.13 -6.01 17.88
C THR A 89 18.71 -7.45 17.61
N PRO A 90 19.38 -8.44 18.19
CA PRO A 90 18.87 -9.78 18.26
C PRO A 90 17.43 -9.71 18.75
N SER A 91 16.54 -10.47 18.14
CA SER A 91 15.16 -10.47 18.61
C SER A 91 15.18 -10.72 20.11
N ALA A 92 14.32 -10.02 20.87
CA ALA A 92 14.20 -10.23 22.32
C ALA A 92 13.83 -11.69 22.70
N ARG A 93 13.74 -12.57 21.74
CA ARG A 93 13.33 -13.97 21.85
C ARG A 93 14.47 -14.96 21.86
N ASN A 94 15.57 -14.63 21.14
CA ASN A 94 16.74 -15.48 21.08
C ASN A 94 17.93 -14.75 21.69
N ASP A 95 18.65 -15.43 22.55
CA ASP A 95 19.88 -14.91 23.14
C ASP A 95 20.96 -14.67 22.08
N SER A 96 20.84 -15.34 20.92
CA SER A 96 21.74 -15.17 19.78
C SER A 96 21.11 -15.66 18.48
N ASP A 97 21.36 -14.93 17.40
CA ASP A 97 21.08 -15.32 16.03
C ASP A 97 22.37 -15.73 15.32
N LEU A 98 22.33 -16.78 14.55
CA LEU A 98 23.49 -17.33 13.85
C LEU A 98 23.51 -16.86 12.40
N LEU A 99 24.50 -16.05 12.02
CA LEU A 99 24.78 -15.70 10.64
C LEU A 99 25.93 -16.59 10.11
N ALA A 100 25.57 -17.65 9.40
CA ALA A 100 26.53 -18.57 8.83
C ALA A 100 27.30 -17.96 7.63
N PRO A 101 28.40 -18.56 7.17
CA PRO A 101 29.03 -18.20 5.90
C PRO A 101 28.02 -18.18 4.76
N ASP A 102 28.22 -17.25 3.82
CA ASP A 102 27.36 -17.01 2.65
C ASP A 102 25.91 -16.58 2.95
N GLN A 103 25.59 -16.27 4.19
CA GLN A 103 24.30 -15.69 4.57
C GLN A 103 24.34 -14.16 4.59
N LEU A 104 23.16 -13.56 4.39
CA LEU A 104 22.91 -12.13 4.40
C LEU A 104 22.19 -11.73 5.69
N THR A 105 22.57 -10.62 6.28
CA THR A 105 21.76 -9.98 7.33
C THR A 105 21.29 -8.60 6.87
N VAL A 106 20.08 -8.23 7.29
CA VAL A 106 19.48 -6.93 6.95
C VAL A 106 19.33 -6.11 8.21
N TRP A 107 19.92 -4.92 8.20
CA TRP A 107 19.84 -3.95 9.28
C TRP A 107 19.07 -2.75 8.78
N THR A 108 18.02 -2.38 9.49
CA THR A 108 17.16 -1.27 9.12
C THR A 108 17.24 -0.19 10.18
N PHE A 109 17.42 1.04 9.78
CA PHE A 109 17.29 2.20 10.66
C PHE A 109 16.51 3.32 9.97
N ASN A 110 15.95 4.18 10.79
CA ASN A 110 15.17 5.33 10.35
C ASN A 110 15.60 6.56 11.17
N SER A 111 15.77 7.69 10.53
CA SER A 111 16.22 8.90 11.21
C SER A 111 15.73 10.16 10.53
N ARG A 112 15.35 11.16 11.33
CA ARG A 112 15.11 12.54 10.86
C ARG A 112 16.41 13.34 10.68
N ASN A 113 17.51 12.87 11.20
CA ASN A 113 18.77 13.58 11.14
C ASN A 113 19.30 13.64 9.71
N SER A 114 19.70 14.80 9.22
CA SER A 114 20.22 14.99 7.87
C SER A 114 21.49 14.19 7.58
N THR A 115 22.29 13.85 8.59
CA THR A 115 23.47 12.98 8.47
C THR A 115 23.10 11.59 7.92
N PHE A 116 21.87 11.11 8.19
CA PHE A 116 21.33 9.83 7.72
C PHE A 116 20.38 9.99 6.55
N GLY A 117 20.28 11.18 6.02
CA GLY A 117 19.44 11.49 4.86
C GLY A 117 20.18 11.40 3.53
N PRO A 118 19.49 11.75 2.44
CA PRO A 118 20.09 11.81 1.13
C PRO A 118 21.37 12.68 1.12
N ASN A 119 22.46 12.10 0.60
CA ASN A 119 23.81 12.69 0.59
C ASN A 119 24.46 12.87 1.97
N GLY A 120 23.87 12.30 3.01
CA GLY A 120 24.53 12.24 4.33
C GLY A 120 25.73 11.29 4.35
N GLU A 121 26.66 11.53 5.24
CA GLU A 121 27.83 10.68 5.47
C GLU A 121 27.98 10.40 6.95
N PHE A 122 28.31 9.16 7.28
CA PHE A 122 28.59 8.75 8.66
C PHE A 122 29.50 7.53 8.70
N ASP A 123 30.21 7.38 9.81
CA ASP A 123 30.97 6.17 10.11
C ASP A 123 30.03 5.15 10.75
N LEU A 124 29.99 3.94 10.19
CA LEU A 124 29.17 2.83 10.68
C LEU A 124 30.06 1.68 11.11
N GLU A 125 29.84 1.20 12.32
CA GLU A 125 30.43 -0.02 12.83
C GLU A 125 29.33 -0.97 13.30
N ILE A 126 29.49 -2.26 12.99
CA ILE A 126 28.58 -3.33 13.41
C ILE A 126 29.41 -4.47 14.00
N GLY A 127 29.08 -4.91 15.20
CA GLY A 127 29.74 -6.03 15.85
C GLY A 127 30.04 -5.80 17.32
N PRO A 128 30.81 -6.72 17.94
CA PRO A 128 31.29 -6.56 19.31
C PRO A 128 32.17 -5.30 19.48
N GLU A 129 32.12 -4.70 20.66
CA GLU A 129 32.73 -3.40 20.94
C GLU A 129 34.20 -3.29 20.56
N ASN A 130 34.96 -4.34 20.85
CA ASN A 130 36.40 -4.32 20.65
C ASN A 130 36.87 -4.97 19.33
N LYS A 131 35.96 -5.53 18.55
CA LYS A 131 36.25 -6.22 17.29
C LYS A 131 35.05 -6.17 16.33
N PRO A 132 34.75 -5.01 15.71
CA PRO A 132 33.66 -4.91 14.79
C PRO A 132 33.86 -5.84 13.59
N TRP A 133 32.80 -6.51 13.17
CA TRP A 133 32.78 -7.33 11.95
C TRP A 133 32.71 -6.49 10.69
N PHE A 134 32.18 -5.28 10.81
CA PHE A 134 32.06 -4.31 9.76
C PHE A 134 32.41 -2.92 10.30
N SER A 135 33.21 -2.18 9.55
CA SER A 135 33.51 -0.78 9.83
C SER A 135 33.73 -0.06 8.51
N SER A 136 32.94 0.95 8.22
CA SER A 136 33.08 1.73 7.00
C SER A 136 32.45 3.11 7.13
N LYS A 137 33.00 4.07 6.40
CA LYS A 137 32.34 5.34 6.14
C LYS A 137 31.31 5.14 5.02
N LEU A 138 30.05 5.39 5.32
CA LEU A 138 28.96 5.31 4.37
C LEU A 138 28.55 6.69 3.87
N SER A 139 28.31 6.78 2.57
CA SER A 139 27.68 7.93 1.93
C SER A 139 26.34 7.50 1.37
N LEU A 140 25.26 8.08 1.86
CA LEU A 140 23.89 7.75 1.46
C LEU A 140 23.48 8.55 0.23
N THR A 141 23.79 8.05 -0.94
CA THR A 141 23.28 8.63 -2.18
C THR A 141 21.94 7.95 -2.53
N PRO A 142 20.87 8.71 -2.75
CA PRO A 142 19.61 8.13 -3.19
C PRO A 142 19.82 7.29 -4.46
N PRO A 143 19.28 6.07 -4.51
CA PRO A 143 19.41 5.23 -5.68
C PRO A 143 18.72 5.90 -6.88
N LYS A 144 19.34 5.82 -8.05
CA LYS A 144 18.73 6.28 -9.31
C LYS A 144 17.74 5.28 -9.88
N CYS A 145 17.75 4.07 -9.36
CA CYS A 145 16.78 3.03 -9.66
C CYS A 145 16.36 2.36 -8.35
N TRP A 146 15.09 2.07 -8.20
CA TRP A 146 14.56 1.40 -7.02
C TRP A 146 13.36 0.53 -7.38
N LEU A 147 13.01 -0.38 -6.48
CA LEU A 147 11.79 -1.17 -6.57
C LEU A 147 10.62 -0.28 -6.13
N SER A 148 9.71 0.02 -7.05
CA SER A 148 8.54 0.88 -6.77
C SER A 148 7.36 0.08 -6.24
N ALA A 149 7.22 -1.18 -6.63
CA ALA A 149 6.27 -2.13 -6.09
C ALA A 149 6.79 -3.57 -6.22
N VAL A 150 6.49 -4.39 -5.22
CA VAL A 150 6.69 -5.84 -5.25
C VAL A 150 5.41 -6.47 -4.72
N THR A 151 4.75 -7.28 -5.54
CA THR A 151 3.48 -7.93 -5.21
C THR A 151 3.65 -9.45 -5.27
N PHE A 152 3.26 -10.13 -4.21
CA PHE A 152 3.29 -11.57 -4.11
C PHE A 152 1.91 -12.14 -4.39
N LEU A 153 1.77 -12.92 -5.46
CA LEU A 153 0.50 -13.48 -5.90
C LEU A 153 0.51 -14.99 -5.76
N ALA A 154 -0.55 -15.53 -5.18
CA ALA A 154 -0.79 -16.97 -5.12
C ALA A 154 -1.83 -17.37 -6.19
N PRO A 155 -1.73 -18.58 -6.76
CA PRO A 155 -2.82 -19.16 -7.53
C PRO A 155 -4.09 -19.26 -6.68
N GLU A 156 -5.23 -19.27 -7.34
CA GLU A 156 -6.53 -19.41 -6.66
C GLU A 156 -6.56 -20.64 -5.73
N GLY A 157 -7.04 -20.46 -4.52
CA GLY A 157 -7.11 -21.50 -3.49
C GLY A 157 -5.76 -21.90 -2.86
N ARG A 158 -4.66 -21.23 -3.22
CA ARG A 158 -3.35 -21.46 -2.62
C ARG A 158 -3.05 -20.45 -1.51
N VAL A 159 -2.28 -20.90 -0.52
CA VAL A 159 -1.89 -20.10 0.65
C VAL A 159 -0.45 -19.59 0.58
N HIS A 160 0.30 -19.97 -0.45
CA HIS A 160 1.68 -19.56 -0.68
C HIS A 160 1.81 -18.85 -2.03
N PRO A 161 2.50 -17.72 -2.11
CA PRO A 161 2.78 -17.07 -3.38
C PRO A 161 3.68 -17.95 -4.28
N GLU A 162 3.35 -17.96 -5.57
CA GLU A 162 4.11 -18.63 -6.61
C GLU A 162 4.50 -17.67 -7.76
N LYS A 163 4.10 -16.40 -7.65
CA LYS A 163 4.34 -15.37 -8.65
C LYS A 163 4.68 -14.05 -7.98
N LEU A 164 5.71 -13.38 -8.47
CA LEU A 164 6.06 -12.01 -8.11
C LEU A 164 5.86 -11.09 -9.30
N VAL A 165 5.20 -9.97 -9.07
CA VAL A 165 5.15 -8.85 -10.01
C VAL A 165 6.02 -7.74 -9.44
N ILE A 166 7.05 -7.37 -10.17
CA ILE A 166 8.07 -6.43 -9.71
C ILE A 166 8.11 -5.23 -10.63
N HIS A 167 7.93 -4.05 -10.06
CA HIS A 167 8.07 -2.77 -10.75
C HIS A 167 9.34 -2.04 -10.34
N VAL A 168 10.02 -1.49 -11.33
CA VAL A 168 11.28 -0.76 -11.19
C VAL A 168 11.12 0.65 -11.73
N ALA A 169 11.45 1.63 -10.91
CA ALA A 169 11.56 3.03 -11.34
C ALA A 169 13.00 3.33 -11.74
N ASN A 170 13.19 3.83 -12.95
CA ASN A 170 14.47 4.31 -13.47
C ASN A 170 14.43 5.84 -13.58
N THR A 171 15.09 6.55 -12.67
CA THR A 171 15.25 8.01 -12.73
C THR A 171 16.63 8.43 -13.26
N SER A 172 17.44 7.46 -13.70
CA SER A 172 18.76 7.73 -14.26
C SER A 172 18.65 8.35 -15.67
N ASN A 173 19.76 8.85 -16.14
CA ASN A 173 19.90 9.36 -17.52
C ASN A 173 20.34 8.27 -18.51
N LYS A 174 20.26 6.99 -18.13
CA LYS A 174 20.55 5.84 -18.98
C LYS A 174 19.41 4.84 -18.93
N ALA A 175 19.10 4.23 -20.06
CA ALA A 175 18.24 3.05 -20.07
C ALA A 175 18.93 1.89 -19.34
N ILE A 176 18.14 1.02 -18.72
CA ILE A 176 18.65 -0.07 -17.88
C ILE A 176 18.10 -1.42 -18.36
N LYS A 177 18.94 -2.44 -18.26
CA LYS A 177 18.54 -3.85 -18.41
C LYS A 177 18.43 -4.48 -17.03
N ILE A 178 17.48 -5.38 -16.88
CA ILE A 178 17.39 -6.26 -15.71
C ILE A 178 18.00 -7.61 -16.13
N THR A 179 19.08 -8.00 -15.47
CA THR A 179 19.84 -9.20 -15.86
C THR A 179 19.63 -10.38 -14.92
N SER A 180 19.22 -10.12 -13.69
CA SER A 180 18.95 -11.18 -12.71
C SER A 180 18.03 -10.68 -11.59
N CYS A 181 17.21 -11.58 -11.08
CA CYS A 181 16.48 -11.45 -9.82
C CYS A 181 16.92 -12.58 -8.89
N ARG A 182 17.27 -12.24 -7.65
CA ARG A 182 17.65 -13.20 -6.62
C ARG A 182 16.72 -13.04 -5.42
N LEU A 183 16.30 -14.15 -4.87
CA LEU A 183 15.53 -14.19 -3.64
C LEU A 183 16.41 -14.74 -2.51
N TRP A 184 16.49 -13.96 -1.44
CA TRP A 184 17.12 -14.33 -0.20
C TRP A 184 16.01 -14.49 0.84
N LEU A 185 15.75 -15.70 1.30
CA LEU A 185 14.70 -16.00 2.26
C LEU A 185 15.27 -16.25 3.64
N ALA A 186 14.48 -15.97 4.68
CA ALA A 186 14.89 -16.26 6.04
C ALA A 186 15.34 -17.73 6.16
N ALA A 187 16.54 -17.91 6.66
CA ALA A 187 17.13 -19.25 6.86
C ALA A 187 16.43 -19.98 8.02
N ASP A 188 16.04 -19.23 9.03
CA ASP A 188 15.28 -19.66 10.19
C ASP A 188 14.11 -18.68 10.40
N PRO A 189 12.86 -19.15 10.52
CA PRO A 189 11.72 -18.29 10.83
C PRO A 189 11.87 -17.48 12.13
N THR A 190 12.67 -17.96 13.08
CA THR A 190 12.91 -17.26 14.35
C THR A 190 13.94 -16.12 14.22
N ALA A 191 14.66 -16.08 13.11
CA ALA A 191 15.64 -15.02 12.78
C ALA A 191 15.35 -14.45 11.37
N PRO A 192 14.24 -13.73 11.16
CA PRO A 192 13.75 -13.35 9.84
C PRO A 192 14.69 -12.40 9.08
N HIS A 193 15.61 -11.73 9.77
CA HIS A 193 16.63 -10.85 9.20
C HIS A 193 17.93 -11.58 8.79
N ILE A 194 18.03 -12.90 9.04
CA ILE A 194 19.13 -13.75 8.59
C ILE A 194 18.67 -14.54 7.37
N LEU A 195 19.25 -14.24 6.23
CA LEU A 195 18.76 -14.69 4.94
C LEU A 195 19.79 -15.56 4.21
N SER A 196 19.30 -16.61 3.56
CA SER A 196 20.08 -17.44 2.66
C SER A 196 19.63 -17.22 1.22
N LEU A 197 20.56 -17.27 0.27
CA LEU A 197 20.22 -17.26 -1.15
C LEU A 197 19.46 -18.54 -1.50
N GLN A 198 18.18 -18.40 -1.78
CA GLN A 198 17.34 -19.53 -2.13
C GLN A 198 17.36 -19.80 -3.63
N LYS A 199 17.23 -18.74 -4.43
CA LYS A 199 17.08 -18.92 -5.87
C LYS A 199 17.56 -17.70 -6.66
N THR A 200 18.24 -17.95 -7.78
CA THR A 200 18.43 -16.98 -8.84
C THR A 200 17.42 -17.26 -9.93
N LEU A 201 16.50 -16.32 -10.13
CA LEU A 201 15.37 -16.45 -11.06
C LEU A 201 15.78 -16.03 -12.45
N LYS A 202 15.67 -16.92 -13.43
CA LYS A 202 15.98 -16.70 -14.86
C LYS A 202 15.06 -17.56 -15.72
N PRO A 203 14.76 -17.14 -16.95
CA PRO A 203 15.11 -15.86 -17.60
C PRO A 203 14.23 -14.72 -17.09
N ILE A 204 14.78 -13.49 -17.07
CA ILE A 204 14.00 -12.27 -16.78
C ILE A 204 13.46 -11.73 -18.11
N LYS A 205 12.15 -11.63 -18.19
CA LYS A 205 11.45 -11.00 -19.31
C LYS A 205 10.71 -9.77 -18.82
N LEU A 206 11.13 -8.59 -19.27
CA LEU A 206 10.40 -7.37 -18.99
C LEU A 206 8.99 -7.44 -19.58
N PHE A 207 8.07 -6.64 -19.04
CA PHE A 207 6.70 -6.57 -19.52
C PHE A 207 6.66 -6.38 -21.04
N ASN A 208 5.83 -7.17 -21.70
CA ASN A 208 5.61 -7.15 -23.15
C ASN A 208 6.92 -7.23 -23.97
N HIS A 209 7.85 -8.08 -23.50
CA HIS A 209 9.12 -8.39 -24.17
C HIS A 209 10.01 -7.17 -24.45
N GLN A 210 9.95 -6.14 -23.62
CA GLN A 210 10.90 -5.05 -23.71
C GLN A 210 12.33 -5.53 -23.39
N ASP A 211 13.33 -4.92 -24.00
CA ASP A 211 14.74 -5.21 -23.72
C ASP A 211 15.31 -4.35 -22.60
N VAL A 212 14.74 -3.14 -22.42
CA VAL A 212 15.22 -2.14 -21.47
C VAL A 212 14.08 -1.37 -20.82
N ILE A 213 14.32 -0.86 -19.61
CA ILE A 213 13.50 0.19 -19.01
C ILE A 213 14.08 1.55 -19.44
N PRO A 214 13.33 2.40 -20.14
CA PRO A 214 13.86 3.65 -20.70
C PRO A 214 14.30 4.65 -19.62
N VAL A 215 15.02 5.68 -20.07
CA VAL A 215 15.44 6.82 -19.26
C VAL A 215 14.25 7.52 -18.63
N LYS A 216 14.30 7.74 -17.31
CA LYS A 216 13.25 8.43 -16.52
C LYS A 216 11.85 7.81 -16.66
N LYS A 217 11.79 6.51 -16.90
CA LYS A 217 10.53 5.77 -17.03
C LYS A 217 10.46 4.61 -16.03
N ARG A 218 9.28 4.05 -15.90
CA ARG A 218 9.02 2.84 -15.10
C ARG A 218 8.85 1.64 -16.03
N GLY A 219 9.19 0.48 -15.53
CA GLY A 219 8.97 -0.81 -16.18
C GLY A 219 8.91 -1.90 -15.12
N GLY A 220 8.79 -3.13 -15.55
CA GLY A 220 8.73 -4.25 -14.62
C GLY A 220 8.81 -5.59 -15.31
N PHE A 221 8.68 -6.64 -14.52
CA PHE A 221 8.70 -8.02 -14.96
C PHE A 221 7.94 -8.92 -14.00
N ILE A 222 7.54 -10.08 -14.49
CA ILE A 222 6.93 -11.13 -13.72
C ILE A 222 7.95 -12.24 -13.53
N VAL A 223 7.96 -12.83 -12.35
CA VAL A 223 8.76 -13.99 -12.01
C VAL A 223 7.86 -15.06 -11.41
N GLU A 224 7.91 -16.24 -11.97
CA GLU A 224 7.29 -17.42 -11.38
C GLU A 224 8.31 -18.17 -10.53
N THR A 225 7.85 -18.78 -9.46
CA THR A 225 8.69 -19.49 -8.48
C THR A 225 7.93 -20.66 -7.90
N ASP A 226 8.65 -21.56 -7.24
CA ASP A 226 8.02 -22.54 -6.36
C ASP A 226 7.31 -21.81 -5.21
N PRO A 227 6.35 -22.43 -4.51
CA PRO A 227 5.65 -21.82 -3.38
C PRO A 227 6.61 -21.21 -2.37
N LEU A 228 6.46 -19.91 -2.10
CA LEU A 228 7.29 -19.18 -1.16
C LEU A 228 6.76 -19.31 0.28
N PRO A 229 7.63 -19.49 1.28
CA PRO A 229 7.21 -19.47 2.67
C PRO A 229 6.77 -18.07 3.08
N LEU A 230 5.77 -17.99 3.96
CA LEU A 230 5.26 -16.72 4.50
C LEU A 230 6.20 -16.18 5.60
N THR A 231 7.32 -15.62 5.19
CA THR A 231 8.37 -15.04 6.03
C THR A 231 8.94 -13.80 5.37
N TYR A 232 10.06 -13.29 5.85
CA TYR A 232 10.75 -12.19 5.19
C TYR A 232 11.67 -12.63 4.07
N THR A 233 11.82 -11.77 3.09
CA THR A 233 12.76 -11.95 1.96
C THR A 233 13.49 -10.64 1.65
N ALA A 234 14.72 -10.77 1.19
CA ALA A 234 15.35 -9.71 0.42
C ALA A 234 15.24 -10.06 -1.08
N VAL A 235 14.75 -9.09 -1.83
CA VAL A 235 14.71 -9.14 -3.30
C VAL A 235 15.89 -8.34 -3.82
N GLU A 236 16.80 -9.02 -4.51
CA GLU A 236 17.96 -8.42 -5.16
C GLU A 236 17.77 -8.43 -6.67
N ILE A 237 17.78 -7.25 -7.29
CA ILE A 237 17.69 -7.10 -8.74
C ILE A 237 19.02 -6.58 -9.27
N ILE A 238 19.62 -7.32 -10.21
CA ILE A 238 20.83 -6.85 -10.89
C ILE A 238 20.43 -6.02 -12.09
N VAL A 239 20.80 -4.76 -12.04
CA VAL A 239 20.55 -3.73 -13.04
C VAL A 239 21.84 -3.42 -13.78
N THR A 240 21.75 -3.38 -15.12
CA THR A 240 22.87 -3.01 -15.99
C THR A 240 22.47 -1.82 -16.84
N PRO A 241 22.99 -0.62 -16.56
CA PRO A 241 22.82 0.52 -17.46
C PRO A 241 23.39 0.22 -18.84
N VAL A 242 22.75 0.70 -19.89
CA VAL A 242 23.35 0.67 -21.23
C VAL A 242 24.66 1.47 -21.17
N ASP A 243 25.76 0.83 -21.55
CA ASP A 243 27.12 1.38 -21.45
C ASP A 243 27.59 1.69 -20.01
N GLY A 244 27.24 0.84 -19.05
CA GLY A 244 27.63 0.98 -17.64
C GLY A 244 27.88 -0.33 -16.92
N ALA A 245 28.51 -0.24 -15.74
CA ALA A 245 28.70 -1.39 -14.87
C ALA A 245 27.41 -1.79 -14.19
N SER A 246 27.22 -3.10 -13.99
CA SER A 246 26.07 -3.65 -13.25
C SER A 246 26.16 -3.29 -11.77
N TYR A 247 24.99 -3.10 -11.16
CA TYR A 247 24.84 -2.93 -9.72
C TYR A 247 23.53 -3.58 -9.25
N SER A 248 23.41 -3.81 -7.94
CA SER A 248 22.21 -4.38 -7.37
C SER A 248 21.33 -3.29 -6.75
N ILE A 249 20.01 -3.42 -6.93
CA ILE A 249 18.99 -2.71 -6.16
C ILE A 249 18.27 -3.72 -5.27
N TRP A 250 17.86 -3.28 -4.09
CA TRP A 250 17.42 -4.15 -3.02
C TRP A 250 16.12 -3.68 -2.39
N ALA A 251 15.34 -4.66 -1.88
CA ALA A 251 14.27 -4.42 -0.92
C ALA A 251 14.20 -5.58 0.07
N TYR A 252 13.85 -5.28 1.33
CA TYR A 252 13.57 -6.27 2.35
C TYR A 252 12.12 -6.10 2.79
N LEU A 253 11.34 -7.16 2.67
CA LEU A 253 9.89 -7.12 2.90
C LEU A 253 9.36 -8.52 3.24
N ARG A 254 8.15 -8.54 3.80
CA ARG A 254 7.47 -9.81 4.11
C ARG A 254 6.87 -10.43 2.84
N VAL A 255 7.06 -11.74 2.70
CA VAL A 255 6.29 -12.58 1.77
C VAL A 255 4.89 -12.80 2.35
N LYS A 256 3.87 -12.41 1.62
CA LYS A 256 2.47 -12.57 1.99
C LYS A 256 1.62 -12.77 0.74
N VAL A 257 0.49 -13.43 0.86
CA VAL A 257 -0.46 -13.53 -0.25
C VAL A 257 -1.21 -12.20 -0.36
N GLU A 258 -1.02 -11.50 -1.46
CA GLU A 258 -1.71 -10.26 -1.72
C GLU A 258 -3.01 -10.49 -2.48
N CYS A 259 -4.07 -9.87 -2.00
CA CYS A 259 -5.36 -9.76 -2.66
C CYS A 259 -5.85 -8.33 -2.46
N PHE A 260 -6.82 -7.90 -3.25
CA PHE A 260 -7.47 -6.62 -3.00
C PHE A 260 -8.50 -6.78 -1.89
N ASP A 261 -8.24 -6.17 -0.75
CA ASP A 261 -9.12 -6.23 0.41
C ASP A 261 -10.15 -5.10 0.38
N ILE A 262 -11.42 -5.45 0.61
CA ILE A 262 -12.47 -4.51 0.95
C ILE A 262 -12.93 -4.86 2.35
N SER A 263 -12.72 -3.95 3.29
CA SER A 263 -13.09 -4.18 4.69
C SER A 263 -14.30 -3.35 5.08
N GLY A 264 -15.15 -3.95 5.87
CA GLY A 264 -16.35 -3.33 6.41
C GLY A 264 -16.31 -3.22 7.92
N GLY A 265 -15.55 -2.29 8.45
CA GLY A 265 -15.66 -1.88 9.84
C GLY A 265 -15.56 -3.00 10.89
N TRP A 266 -16.11 -2.72 12.05
CA TRP A 266 -16.07 -3.61 13.19
C TRP A 266 -17.21 -4.62 13.14
N VAL A 267 -16.88 -5.89 13.00
CA VAL A 267 -17.83 -6.98 13.18
C VAL A 267 -17.78 -7.43 14.63
N ASN A 268 -18.80 -7.08 15.39
CA ASN A 268 -19.00 -7.69 16.70
C ASN A 268 -19.83 -8.96 16.49
N GLY A 269 -19.23 -10.12 16.76
CA GLY A 269 -19.95 -11.38 16.83
C GLY A 269 -21.14 -11.24 17.78
N SER A 270 -22.27 -11.78 17.40
CA SER A 270 -23.49 -11.84 18.22
C SER A 270 -23.78 -13.29 18.56
N GLU A 271 -24.36 -13.55 19.73
CA GLU A 271 -24.93 -14.87 20.05
C GLU A 271 -26.20 -15.15 19.23
N ASN A 272 -26.75 -14.14 18.55
CA ASN A 272 -27.93 -14.28 17.70
C ASN A 272 -27.55 -14.74 16.28
N HIS A 273 -27.83 -15.98 15.97
CA HIS A 273 -27.54 -16.60 14.67
C HIS A 273 -28.17 -15.82 13.49
N LEU A 274 -29.42 -15.42 13.58
CA LEU A 274 -30.10 -14.66 12.51
C LEU A 274 -29.43 -13.32 12.26
N ARG A 275 -28.99 -12.64 13.31
CA ARG A 275 -28.24 -11.38 13.20
C ARG A 275 -26.94 -11.59 12.47
N ASN A 276 -26.17 -12.63 12.82
CA ASN A 276 -24.91 -12.97 12.15
C ASN A 276 -25.14 -13.31 10.68
N GLU A 277 -26.16 -14.08 10.35
CA GLU A 277 -26.52 -14.44 8.99
C GLU A 277 -26.82 -13.21 8.13
N ILE A 278 -27.73 -12.37 8.56
CA ILE A 278 -28.12 -11.13 7.86
C ILE A 278 -26.93 -10.20 7.68
N PHE A 279 -26.08 -10.11 8.72
CA PHE A 279 -24.86 -9.33 8.64
C PHE A 279 -23.88 -9.85 7.58
N LEU A 280 -23.55 -11.12 7.61
CA LEU A 280 -22.63 -11.73 6.65
C LEU A 280 -23.17 -11.68 5.21
N LYS A 281 -24.49 -11.86 5.02
CA LYS A 281 -25.15 -11.66 3.72
C LYS A 281 -24.98 -10.21 3.24
N THR A 282 -25.16 -9.24 4.14
CA THR A 282 -24.96 -7.83 3.82
C THR A 282 -23.52 -7.56 3.42
N LEU A 283 -22.53 -8.03 4.19
CA LEU A 283 -21.13 -7.86 3.84
C LEU A 283 -20.78 -8.49 2.49
N LYS A 284 -21.27 -9.71 2.23
CA LYS A 284 -21.08 -10.37 0.94
C LYS A 284 -21.71 -9.58 -0.20
N ARG A 285 -22.89 -9.02 0.00
CA ARG A 285 -23.56 -8.14 -0.98
C ARG A 285 -22.74 -6.88 -1.27
N LEU A 286 -22.02 -6.35 -0.30
CA LEU A 286 -21.11 -5.20 -0.43
C LEU A 286 -19.71 -5.58 -0.95
N TYR A 287 -19.47 -6.84 -1.33
CA TYR A 287 -18.17 -7.36 -1.76
C TYR A 287 -17.06 -7.27 -0.69
N ILE A 288 -17.44 -7.14 0.58
CA ILE A 288 -16.51 -7.10 1.69
C ILE A 288 -15.95 -8.50 1.94
N ASN A 289 -14.65 -8.64 1.95
CA ASN A 289 -13.94 -9.90 2.14
C ASN A 289 -13.02 -9.89 3.38
N THR A 290 -12.95 -8.76 4.08
CA THR A 290 -12.09 -8.58 5.25
C THR A 290 -12.85 -7.80 6.33
N SER A 291 -12.62 -8.09 7.58
CA SER A 291 -13.27 -7.39 8.69
C SER A 291 -12.35 -7.29 9.89
N HIS A 292 -12.50 -6.20 10.65
CA HIS A 292 -11.94 -6.08 11.99
C HIS A 292 -12.86 -6.77 12.97
N ASN A 293 -12.28 -7.63 13.82
CA ASN A 293 -13.04 -8.33 14.82
C ASN A 293 -12.32 -8.39 16.17
N SER A 294 -12.98 -7.90 17.19
CA SER A 294 -12.52 -8.04 18.58
C SER A 294 -12.81 -9.44 19.14
N ILE A 295 -13.77 -10.13 18.57
CA ILE A 295 -14.16 -11.50 18.92
C ILE A 295 -14.02 -12.31 17.64
N VAL A 296 -13.19 -13.34 17.64
CA VAL A 296 -13.04 -14.21 16.47
C VAL A 296 -14.39 -14.87 16.21
N PRO A 297 -15.09 -14.57 15.10
CA PRO A 297 -16.38 -15.20 14.83
C PRO A 297 -16.16 -16.68 14.54
N GLY A 298 -17.16 -17.50 14.81
CA GLY A 298 -17.16 -18.89 14.39
C GLY A 298 -17.15 -19.91 15.51
N TYR A 299 -16.93 -19.52 16.73
CA TYR A 299 -17.10 -20.46 17.84
C TYR A 299 -18.56 -20.85 18.06
N SER A 300 -19.51 -19.92 17.78
CA SER A 300 -20.94 -20.19 17.90
C SER A 300 -21.62 -20.52 16.57
N ASP A 301 -21.04 -20.09 15.43
CA ASP A 301 -21.67 -20.19 14.10
C ASP A 301 -20.69 -20.62 13.00
N ALA A 302 -19.86 -21.65 13.28
CA ALA A 302 -18.79 -22.09 12.37
C ALA A 302 -19.27 -22.42 10.95
N GLU A 303 -20.45 -23.05 10.82
CA GLU A 303 -21.06 -23.37 9.52
C GLU A 303 -21.39 -22.11 8.72
N LEU A 304 -21.93 -21.09 9.39
CA LEU A 304 -22.28 -19.81 8.77
C LEU A 304 -21.04 -19.10 8.23
N TYR A 305 -19.94 -19.09 9.00
CA TYR A 305 -18.69 -18.50 8.55
C TYR A 305 -17.96 -19.31 7.47
N GLN A 306 -18.23 -20.60 7.34
CA GLN A 306 -17.81 -21.37 6.17
C GLN A 306 -18.61 -21.02 4.92
N GLN A 307 -19.90 -20.72 5.05
CA GLN A 307 -20.75 -20.29 3.95
C GLN A 307 -20.43 -18.86 3.47
N TYR A 308 -20.05 -17.98 4.40
CA TYR A 308 -19.71 -16.58 4.14
C TYR A 308 -18.29 -16.28 4.68
N PRO A 309 -17.25 -16.80 4.04
CA PRO A 309 -15.88 -16.66 4.56
C PRO A 309 -15.41 -15.20 4.52
N LEU A 310 -14.79 -14.78 5.63
CA LEU A 310 -14.11 -13.48 5.76
C LEU A 310 -12.68 -13.71 6.24
N LYS A 311 -11.80 -12.79 5.85
CA LYS A 311 -10.50 -12.61 6.50
C LYS A 311 -10.64 -11.67 7.68
N TYR A 312 -9.79 -11.79 8.66
CA TYR A 312 -9.84 -10.98 9.89
C TYR A 312 -8.54 -10.26 10.16
N PHE A 313 -8.66 -9.04 10.66
CA PHE A 313 -7.59 -8.38 11.38
C PHE A 313 -7.66 -8.78 12.85
N GLY A 314 -6.60 -9.39 13.38
CA GLY A 314 -6.46 -9.70 14.79
C GLY A 314 -5.81 -8.58 15.55
N GLY A 315 -6.14 -8.42 16.85
CA GLY A 315 -5.38 -7.55 17.75
C GLY A 315 -4.04 -8.17 18.15
N LEU A 316 -3.16 -7.38 18.77
CA LEU A 316 -1.89 -7.88 19.29
C LEU A 316 -2.16 -8.81 20.50
N ARG A 317 -1.95 -10.11 20.30
CA ARG A 317 -2.07 -11.16 21.32
C ARG A 317 -0.84 -12.06 21.22
N PRO A 318 -0.49 -12.83 22.26
CA PRO A 318 0.54 -13.87 22.11
C PRO A 318 0.23 -14.76 20.90
N PHE A 319 1.23 -15.04 20.09
CA PHE A 319 1.02 -15.80 18.83
C PHE A 319 0.37 -17.16 19.08
N GLU A 320 0.67 -17.77 20.21
CA GLU A 320 0.13 -19.06 20.62
C GLU A 320 -1.41 -19.06 20.68
N VAL A 321 -2.02 -17.90 20.93
CA VAL A 321 -3.49 -17.76 20.89
C VAL A 321 -4.02 -17.99 19.48
N TYR A 322 -3.32 -17.44 18.47
CA TYR A 322 -3.69 -17.62 17.07
C TYR A 322 -3.35 -19.02 16.56
N ASP A 323 -2.23 -19.60 17.02
CA ASP A 323 -1.77 -20.93 16.58
C ASP A 323 -2.75 -22.06 16.97
N THR A 324 -3.46 -21.87 18.08
CA THR A 324 -4.49 -22.80 18.55
C THR A 324 -5.90 -22.48 18.03
N ASP A 325 -6.08 -21.34 17.33
CA ASP A 325 -7.36 -20.88 16.86
C ASP A 325 -7.72 -21.56 15.54
N THR A 326 -8.91 -22.16 15.47
CA THR A 326 -9.45 -22.78 14.23
C THR A 326 -9.66 -21.74 13.12
N MET A 327 -9.75 -20.45 13.47
CA MET A 327 -9.89 -19.34 12.53
C MET A 327 -8.54 -18.77 12.05
N LEU A 328 -7.42 -19.29 12.56
CA LEU A 328 -6.09 -18.82 12.19
C LEU A 328 -5.84 -18.78 10.67
N PRO A 329 -6.33 -19.72 9.84
CA PRO A 329 -6.20 -19.65 8.39
C PRO A 329 -6.84 -18.41 7.78
N ASN A 330 -7.82 -17.81 8.46
CA ASN A 330 -8.56 -16.63 8.00
C ASN A 330 -8.02 -15.31 8.61
N ILE A 331 -7.02 -15.35 9.49
CA ILE A 331 -6.37 -14.13 9.98
C ILE A 331 -5.55 -13.51 8.84
N HIS A 332 -5.93 -12.29 8.46
CA HIS A 332 -5.28 -11.55 7.38
C HIS A 332 -3.98 -10.89 7.84
N ALA A 333 -4.07 -10.15 8.95
CA ALA A 333 -2.94 -9.49 9.59
C ALA A 333 -3.25 -9.23 11.06
N VAL A 334 -2.22 -8.90 11.83
CA VAL A 334 -2.37 -8.38 13.20
C VAL A 334 -2.16 -6.88 13.21
N GLU A 335 -3.01 -6.19 13.95
CA GLU A 335 -3.05 -4.74 13.96
C GLU A 335 -2.54 -4.17 15.29
N PHE A 336 -1.66 -3.18 15.21
CA PHE A 336 -1.44 -2.26 16.30
C PHE A 336 -2.65 -1.34 16.38
N LEU A 337 -3.52 -1.60 17.33
CA LEU A 337 -4.81 -0.91 17.44
C LEU A 337 -4.65 0.59 17.69
N GLY A 338 -5.48 1.36 17.00
CA GLY A 338 -5.50 2.81 17.07
C GLY A 338 -4.52 3.49 16.14
N GLU A 339 -4.37 4.76 16.34
CA GLU A 339 -3.54 5.67 15.56
C GLU A 339 -2.35 6.08 16.42
N PRO A 340 -1.20 5.38 16.35
CA PRO A 340 -0.07 5.63 17.24
C PRO A 340 0.50 7.04 17.10
N GLN A 341 0.39 7.66 15.93
CA GLN A 341 0.82 9.05 15.71
C GLN A 341 -0.05 10.05 16.46
N TYR A 342 -1.33 9.73 16.67
CA TYR A 342 -2.24 10.55 17.46
C TYR A 342 -2.15 10.20 18.95
N GLY A 343 -2.16 8.90 19.31
CA GLY A 343 -1.94 8.38 20.65
C GLY A 343 -2.80 8.99 21.74
N GLY A 344 -4.06 9.41 21.40
CA GLY A 344 -4.91 10.14 22.35
C GLY A 344 -4.40 11.56 22.68
N GLY A 345 -3.59 12.16 21.81
CA GLY A 345 -3.01 13.51 21.96
C GLY A 345 -1.48 13.50 22.18
N THR A 346 -0.90 12.34 22.51
CA THR A 346 0.56 12.18 22.61
C THR A 346 0.99 10.99 21.75
N PRO A 347 1.81 11.19 20.69
CA PRO A 347 2.27 10.09 19.85
C PRO A 347 2.98 8.99 20.64
N VAL A 348 2.62 7.74 20.37
CA VAL A 348 3.37 6.57 20.88
C VAL A 348 4.72 6.56 20.18
N PRO A 349 5.85 6.45 20.89
CA PRO A 349 7.16 6.41 20.27
C PRO A 349 7.27 5.31 19.20
N PRO A 350 7.87 5.56 18.04
CA PRO A 350 8.04 4.54 16.99
C PRO A 350 8.73 3.27 17.49
N GLN A 351 9.64 3.38 18.44
CA GLN A 351 10.32 2.25 19.06
C GLN A 351 9.35 1.33 19.81
N GLU A 352 8.41 1.89 20.56
CA GLU A 352 7.40 1.11 21.30
C GLU A 352 6.45 0.39 20.33
N VAL A 353 6.08 1.05 19.22
CA VAL A 353 5.27 0.42 18.17
C VAL A 353 6.03 -0.76 17.54
N TRP A 354 7.32 -0.57 17.26
CA TRP A 354 8.16 -1.63 16.71
C TRP A 354 8.28 -2.81 17.70
N GLU A 355 8.53 -2.55 18.97
CA GLU A 355 8.63 -3.59 20.03
C GLU A 355 7.32 -4.39 20.14
N ALA A 356 6.17 -3.73 20.00
CA ALA A 356 4.87 -4.39 20.01
C ALA A 356 4.64 -5.29 18.78
N LEU A 357 5.13 -4.89 17.59
CA LEU A 357 4.98 -5.62 16.34
C LEU A 357 6.06 -6.68 16.12
N ALA A 358 7.26 -6.49 16.65
CA ALA A 358 8.41 -7.37 16.46
C ALA A 358 8.13 -8.86 16.78
N PRO A 359 7.32 -9.22 17.81
CA PRO A 359 6.91 -10.58 18.06
C PRO A 359 6.29 -11.31 16.87
N TYR A 360 5.65 -10.60 15.96
CA TYR A 360 5.02 -11.18 14.78
C TYR A 360 5.97 -11.34 13.59
N ALA A 361 7.16 -10.75 13.64
CA ALA A 361 8.17 -10.90 12.59
C ALA A 361 8.57 -12.36 12.36
N VAL A 362 8.59 -13.18 13.43
CA VAL A 362 8.93 -14.61 13.37
C VAL A 362 7.74 -15.51 13.04
N THR A 363 6.58 -14.95 12.78
CA THR A 363 5.36 -15.68 12.46
C THR A 363 5.00 -15.51 10.98
N ARG A 364 4.03 -16.27 10.51
CA ARG A 364 3.44 -16.12 9.16
C ARG A 364 2.48 -14.91 9.06
N LEU A 365 2.11 -14.30 10.17
CA LEU A 365 1.13 -13.22 10.21
C LEU A 365 1.77 -11.88 9.84
N ALA A 366 1.23 -11.25 8.82
CA ALA A 366 1.59 -9.88 8.48
C ALA A 366 1.12 -8.90 9.56
N THR A 367 1.74 -7.72 9.60
CA THR A 367 1.40 -6.66 10.55
C THR A 367 0.82 -5.45 9.84
N THR A 368 -0.05 -4.70 10.52
CA THR A 368 -0.64 -3.48 10.00
C THR A 368 -0.58 -2.35 11.03
N LEU A 369 -0.54 -1.13 10.53
CA LEU A 369 -0.46 0.10 11.31
C LEU A 369 -1.28 1.18 10.62
N THR A 370 -2.16 1.85 11.37
CA THR A 370 -2.94 2.99 10.87
C THR A 370 -2.17 4.29 11.08
N HIS A 371 -1.95 5.01 9.98
CA HIS A 371 -1.31 6.32 9.96
C HIS A 371 -2.35 7.43 9.93
N SER A 372 -2.28 8.37 10.87
CA SER A 372 -3.24 9.48 10.99
C SER A 372 -2.60 10.87 10.91
N GLU A 373 -1.53 11.12 11.64
CA GLU A 373 -0.86 12.43 11.70
C GLU A 373 0.25 12.55 10.63
N GLU A 374 -0.07 13.16 9.51
CA GLU A 374 0.74 13.17 8.29
C GLU A 374 2.14 13.77 8.49
N ARG A 375 2.29 14.73 9.41
CA ARG A 375 3.57 15.41 9.65
C ARG A 375 4.66 14.49 10.19
N ILE A 376 4.25 13.40 10.84
CA ILE A 376 5.17 12.46 11.50
C ILE A 376 5.14 11.04 10.90
N TRP A 377 4.43 10.79 9.81
CA TRP A 377 4.40 9.49 9.14
C TRP A 377 5.79 8.91 8.84
N ARG A 378 6.73 9.77 8.49
CA ARG A 378 8.11 9.38 8.20
C ARG A 378 8.79 8.61 9.32
N ASP A 379 8.38 8.85 10.57
CA ASP A 379 8.98 8.20 11.74
C ASP A 379 8.50 6.75 11.89
N TYR A 380 7.33 6.44 11.36
CA TYR A 380 6.69 5.13 11.44
C TYR A 380 6.79 4.36 10.12
N ALA A 381 7.45 4.92 9.12
CA ALA A 381 7.59 4.29 7.82
C ALA A 381 8.40 2.98 7.91
N GLY A 382 7.83 1.90 7.36
CA GLY A 382 8.45 0.59 7.35
C GLY A 382 8.25 -0.26 8.61
N LEU A 383 7.46 0.22 9.59
CA LEU A 383 7.17 -0.55 10.82
C LEU A 383 6.19 -1.69 10.60
N SER A 384 5.31 -1.60 9.61
CA SER A 384 4.30 -2.62 9.32
C SER A 384 4.37 -3.11 7.88
N ASP A 385 3.82 -4.29 7.64
CA ASP A 385 3.76 -4.92 6.31
C ASP A 385 2.62 -4.36 5.45
N TYR A 386 1.57 -3.77 6.10
CA TYR A 386 0.42 -3.11 5.49
C TYR A 386 0.21 -1.73 6.14
N PRO A 387 0.87 -0.67 5.67
CA PRO A 387 0.60 0.69 6.16
C PRO A 387 -0.77 1.16 5.65
N HIS A 388 -1.62 1.64 6.55
CA HIS A 388 -2.92 2.23 6.26
C HIS A 388 -2.89 3.73 6.46
N TYR A 389 -3.69 4.46 5.69
CA TYR A 389 -3.99 5.86 5.93
C TYR A 389 -5.44 6.04 6.36
N ASP A 390 -5.67 6.90 7.34
CA ASP A 390 -6.97 7.22 7.89
C ASP A 390 -7.44 8.59 7.39
N ALA A 391 -8.51 8.62 6.58
CA ALA A 391 -8.91 9.81 5.84
C ALA A 391 -10.43 10.04 5.80
N TYR A 392 -10.91 11.05 6.52
CA TYR A 392 -12.33 11.40 6.64
C TYR A 392 -12.58 12.83 6.17
N ARG A 393 -12.58 13.07 4.85
CA ARG A 393 -12.55 14.43 4.30
C ARG A 393 -13.87 15.18 4.32
N VAL A 394 -15.00 14.53 4.62
CA VAL A 394 -16.29 15.21 4.65
C VAL A 394 -16.85 15.46 6.05
N THR A 395 -16.35 14.77 7.09
CA THR A 395 -16.85 14.95 8.46
C THR A 395 -15.76 15.19 9.51
N ALA A 396 -14.52 14.81 9.22
CA ALA A 396 -13.36 15.03 10.08
C ALA A 396 -12.26 15.77 9.29
N PRO A 397 -12.37 17.06 9.11
CA PRO A 397 -11.37 17.84 8.38
C PRO A 397 -10.03 17.79 9.15
N SER A 398 -8.95 17.56 8.42
CA SER A 398 -7.60 17.70 8.97
C SER A 398 -7.14 19.16 8.83
N PRO A 399 -7.12 19.95 9.91
CA PRO A 399 -6.97 21.39 9.80
C PRO A 399 -5.56 21.86 9.47
N ASP A 400 -4.54 21.05 9.75
CA ASP A 400 -3.15 21.53 9.75
C ASP A 400 -2.37 21.24 8.47
N ALA A 401 -2.54 20.09 7.86
CA ALA A 401 -1.81 19.73 6.63
C ALA A 401 -2.18 20.64 5.43
N TRP A 402 -3.36 21.23 5.45
CA TRP A 402 -3.98 21.89 4.33
C TRP A 402 -4.19 23.40 4.52
N LYS A 403 -3.67 24.01 5.56
CA LYS A 403 -3.82 25.45 5.84
C LYS A 403 -3.43 26.36 4.69
N LYS A 404 -2.52 25.91 3.83
CA LYS A 404 -2.02 26.67 2.67
C LYS A 404 -2.68 26.27 1.35
N TYR A 405 -3.56 25.27 1.35
CA TYR A 405 -4.22 24.81 0.15
C TYR A 405 -5.45 25.66 -0.14
N ASP A 406 -5.29 26.62 -1.02
CA ASP A 406 -6.35 27.53 -1.45
C ASP A 406 -7.17 26.90 -2.56
N ARG A 407 -8.12 26.03 -2.18
CA ARG A 407 -8.93 25.26 -3.12
C ARG A 407 -10.02 26.09 -3.79
N TRP A 408 -10.62 27.01 -3.03
CA TRP A 408 -11.78 27.79 -3.49
C TRP A 408 -11.55 29.30 -3.30
N LYS A 409 -10.38 29.82 -3.70
CA LYS A 409 -10.03 31.26 -3.69
C LYS A 409 -10.22 31.92 -2.33
N GLY A 410 -9.77 31.26 -1.27
CA GLY A 410 -9.83 31.76 0.11
C GLY A 410 -11.06 31.33 0.89
N GLU A 411 -12.07 30.74 0.25
CA GLU A 411 -13.20 30.17 0.96
C GLU A 411 -12.78 28.92 1.73
N ARG A 412 -13.03 28.91 3.03
CA ARG A 412 -12.70 27.82 3.94
C ARG A 412 -13.97 27.21 4.51
N ILE A 413 -13.99 25.88 4.54
CA ILE A 413 -15.05 25.11 5.17
C ILE A 413 -14.55 24.51 6.48
N GLY A 414 -15.39 24.55 7.51
CA GLY A 414 -15.06 23.98 8.82
C GLY A 414 -15.48 22.51 8.99
N TRP A 415 -16.31 22.00 8.06
CA TRP A 415 -16.94 20.68 8.13
C TRP A 415 -16.30 19.63 7.21
N GLY A 416 -15.36 20.01 6.37
CA GLY A 416 -14.74 19.09 5.40
C GLY A 416 -13.40 19.60 4.89
N SER A 417 -12.77 18.83 4.02
CA SER A 417 -11.52 19.15 3.33
C SER A 417 -11.59 18.71 1.87
N PRO A 418 -10.74 19.26 0.99
CA PRO A 418 -10.73 18.86 -0.42
C PRO A 418 -10.49 17.36 -0.62
N LEU A 419 -11.33 16.71 -1.43
CA LEU A 419 -11.36 15.26 -1.59
C LEU A 419 -10.09 14.71 -2.27
N GLU A 420 -9.53 15.48 -3.22
CA GLU A 420 -8.29 15.12 -3.93
C GLU A 420 -7.07 14.97 -3.03
N THR A 421 -7.11 15.54 -1.82
CA THR A 421 -6.06 15.41 -0.83
C THR A 421 -5.90 13.96 -0.34
N ILE A 422 -6.94 13.14 -0.46
CA ILE A 422 -6.87 11.69 -0.17
C ILE A 422 -5.85 11.02 -1.09
N GLY A 423 -5.91 11.30 -2.38
CA GLY A 423 -4.95 10.76 -3.35
C GLY A 423 -3.52 11.22 -3.06
N ASP A 424 -3.33 12.48 -2.66
CA ASP A 424 -2.02 13.03 -2.31
C ASP A 424 -1.40 12.28 -1.13
N MET A 425 -2.22 11.99 -0.14
CA MET A 425 -1.79 11.28 1.05
C MET A 425 -1.46 9.82 0.76
N CYS A 426 -2.29 9.14 -0.02
CA CYS A 426 -2.02 7.76 -0.44
C CYS A 426 -0.70 7.66 -1.22
N ARG A 427 -0.43 8.59 -2.14
CA ARG A 427 0.85 8.65 -2.87
C ARG A 427 2.03 8.85 -1.92
N SER A 428 1.89 9.76 -0.95
CA SER A 428 2.94 10.03 0.04
C SER A 428 3.23 8.82 0.91
N LEU A 429 2.20 8.13 1.38
CA LEU A 429 2.35 6.92 2.20
C LEU A 429 3.05 5.80 1.41
N ARG A 430 2.70 5.63 0.13
CA ARG A 430 3.36 4.66 -0.74
C ARG A 430 4.85 4.95 -0.92
N GLU A 431 5.22 6.19 -1.19
CA GLU A 431 6.63 6.57 -1.37
C GLU A 431 7.45 6.36 -0.09
N LEU A 432 6.88 6.65 1.09
CA LEU A 432 7.55 6.40 2.37
C LEU A 432 7.76 4.89 2.65
N ASN A 433 6.83 4.06 2.21
CA ASN A 433 6.83 2.62 2.54
C ASN A 433 7.23 1.71 1.37
N ARG A 434 7.58 2.27 0.19
CA ARG A 434 7.95 1.46 -0.97
C ARG A 434 8.98 0.37 -0.64
N PRO A 435 8.89 -0.80 -1.28
CA PRO A 435 7.95 -1.22 -2.33
C PRO A 435 6.65 -1.83 -1.80
N MET A 436 6.35 -1.68 -0.51
CA MET A 436 5.17 -2.25 0.12
C MET A 436 3.87 -1.60 -0.41
N PRO A 437 2.76 -2.35 -0.43
CA PRO A 437 1.45 -1.80 -0.74
C PRO A 437 1.00 -0.83 0.35
N CYS A 438 -0.02 -0.02 0.06
CA CYS A 438 -0.71 0.75 1.09
C CYS A 438 -2.22 0.59 0.99
N ALA A 439 -2.90 0.86 2.07
CA ALA A 439 -4.34 0.82 2.20
C ALA A 439 -4.88 2.15 2.74
N ILE A 440 -6.19 2.30 2.69
CA ILE A 440 -6.88 3.46 3.25
C ILE A 440 -8.08 3.03 4.08
N TRP A 441 -8.26 3.67 5.22
CA TRP A 441 -9.54 3.80 5.88
C TRP A 441 -10.29 4.96 5.24
N SER A 442 -11.22 4.68 4.35
CA SER A 442 -12.08 5.67 3.71
C SER A 442 -13.33 5.88 4.54
N GLN A 443 -13.90 7.07 4.45
CA GLN A 443 -15.10 7.39 5.17
C GLN A 443 -16.30 6.62 4.63
N GLY A 444 -16.82 5.70 5.42
CA GLY A 444 -18.09 5.03 5.18
C GLY A 444 -19.28 5.80 5.78
N PRO A 445 -20.49 5.29 5.65
CA PRO A 445 -21.65 5.84 6.35
C PRO A 445 -21.50 5.64 7.85
N HIS A 446 -21.59 6.72 8.63
CA HIS A 446 -21.57 6.63 10.10
C HIS A 446 -22.39 7.71 10.77
N THR A 447 -22.73 7.50 12.02
CA THR A 447 -23.65 8.33 12.80
C THR A 447 -22.98 9.01 14.01
N TRP A 448 -21.65 9.13 14.01
CA TRP A 448 -20.93 9.71 15.15
C TRP A 448 -21.13 11.22 15.23
N SER A 449 -21.73 11.68 16.32
CA SER A 449 -21.96 13.10 16.62
C SER A 449 -20.66 13.90 16.80
N VAL A 450 -19.54 13.25 17.09
CA VAL A 450 -18.22 13.91 17.24
C VAL A 450 -17.80 14.64 15.97
N TYR A 451 -18.26 14.19 14.81
CA TYR A 451 -17.97 14.82 13.52
C TYR A 451 -19.13 15.70 13.00
N ASP A 452 -20.07 16.05 13.88
CA ASP A 452 -21.35 16.69 13.53
C ASP A 452 -21.23 18.19 13.28
N GLN A 453 -20.24 18.57 12.51
CA GLN A 453 -20.13 19.96 12.02
C GLN A 453 -20.97 20.21 10.77
N ARG A 454 -21.63 19.18 10.25
CA ARG A 454 -22.53 19.24 9.10
C ARG A 454 -23.90 18.62 9.44
N GLN A 455 -24.94 19.00 8.68
CA GLN A 455 -26.31 18.51 8.91
C GLN A 455 -26.44 17.00 8.71
N ARG A 456 -25.69 16.44 7.75
CA ARG A 456 -25.60 15.02 7.48
C ARG A 456 -24.24 14.49 7.98
N THR A 457 -24.24 13.61 8.95
CA THR A 457 -22.99 13.02 9.49
C THR A 457 -22.32 12.09 8.49
N ALA A 458 -23.08 11.27 7.77
CA ALA A 458 -22.55 10.38 6.73
C ALA A 458 -22.25 11.16 5.43
N PRO A 459 -21.22 10.74 4.65
CA PRO A 459 -21.05 11.23 3.29
C PRO A 459 -22.27 10.96 2.40
N THR A 460 -22.48 11.78 1.39
CA THR A 460 -23.41 11.48 0.32
C THR A 460 -22.88 10.34 -0.56
N PRO A 461 -23.72 9.64 -1.33
CA PRO A 461 -23.30 8.62 -2.28
C PRO A 461 -22.16 9.07 -3.21
N THR A 462 -22.24 10.29 -3.74
CA THR A 462 -21.21 10.87 -4.61
C THR A 462 -19.91 11.12 -3.85
N GLU A 463 -19.97 11.65 -2.65
CA GLU A 463 -18.79 11.87 -1.80
C GLU A 463 -18.09 10.57 -1.41
N ILE A 464 -18.83 9.50 -1.10
CA ILE A 464 -18.28 8.15 -0.86
C ILE A 464 -17.48 7.69 -2.10
N ARG A 465 -18.12 7.77 -3.27
CA ARG A 465 -17.51 7.34 -4.52
C ARG A 465 -16.23 8.13 -4.83
N MET A 466 -16.27 9.45 -4.71
CA MET A 466 -15.13 10.31 -4.97
C MET A 466 -13.97 10.04 -4.01
N GLN A 467 -14.22 9.90 -2.72
CA GLN A 467 -13.19 9.57 -1.73
C GLN A 467 -12.51 8.24 -2.06
N ALA A 468 -13.30 7.21 -2.34
CA ALA A 468 -12.79 5.89 -2.72
C ALA A 468 -11.89 5.96 -3.96
N TYR A 469 -12.34 6.63 -5.01
CA TYR A 469 -11.61 6.66 -6.28
C TYR A 469 -10.38 7.57 -6.25
N HIS A 470 -10.35 8.63 -5.43
CA HIS A 470 -9.11 9.36 -5.18
C HIS A 470 -8.03 8.47 -4.55
N ALA A 471 -8.41 7.50 -3.73
CA ALA A 471 -7.47 6.52 -3.18
C ALA A 471 -7.14 5.41 -4.20
N ILE A 472 -8.15 4.77 -4.81
CA ILE A 472 -8.00 3.66 -5.76
C ILE A 472 -7.07 4.05 -6.91
N SER A 473 -7.24 5.25 -7.47
CA SER A 473 -6.45 5.76 -8.58
C SER A 473 -4.96 5.92 -8.29
N THR A 474 -4.54 5.85 -7.02
CA THR A 474 -3.14 5.90 -6.60
C THR A 474 -2.49 4.53 -6.43
N ARG A 475 -3.17 3.47 -6.80
CA ARG A 475 -2.73 2.08 -6.61
C ARG A 475 -2.67 1.68 -5.12
N ILE A 476 -3.75 1.89 -4.38
CA ILE A 476 -3.95 1.16 -3.14
C ILE A 476 -4.26 -0.31 -3.43
N THR A 477 -4.02 -1.19 -2.47
CA THR A 477 -4.36 -2.62 -2.56
C THR A 477 -5.47 -3.01 -1.60
N SER A 478 -5.96 -2.08 -0.80
CA SER A 478 -7.02 -2.33 0.17
C SER A 478 -7.81 -1.07 0.45
N LEU A 479 -9.13 -1.21 0.53
CA LEU A 479 -10.07 -0.15 0.83
C LEU A 479 -10.91 -0.55 2.05
N TYR A 480 -10.81 0.21 3.13
CA TYR A 480 -11.54 -0.05 4.36
C TYR A 480 -12.55 1.05 4.62
N TRP A 481 -13.78 0.67 4.98
CA TRP A 481 -14.86 1.60 5.28
C TRP A 481 -14.93 1.88 6.77
N PHE A 482 -14.55 3.06 7.19
CA PHE A 482 -14.73 3.51 8.56
C PHE A 482 -15.91 4.50 8.66
N SER A 483 -16.85 4.34 9.51
CA SER A 483 -17.25 3.14 10.22
C SER A 483 -18.43 2.55 9.46
N LEU A 484 -18.30 1.34 8.98
CA LEU A 484 -19.41 0.63 8.39
C LEU A 484 -20.07 -0.20 9.50
N SER A 485 -20.90 0.44 10.30
CA SER A 485 -21.72 -0.25 11.28
C SER A 485 -23.08 -0.61 10.68
N LEU A 486 -23.70 -1.62 11.21
CA LEU A 486 -25.05 -2.05 10.80
C LEU A 486 -26.07 -0.93 11.00
N LYS A 487 -25.96 -0.23 12.10
CA LYS A 487 -26.78 0.93 12.44
C LYS A 487 -26.64 2.06 11.43
N SER A 488 -25.42 2.35 10.99
CA SER A 488 -25.16 3.38 10.01
C SER A 488 -25.63 3.00 8.61
N LEU A 489 -25.56 1.73 8.22
CA LEU A 489 -26.13 1.24 6.96
C LEU A 489 -27.65 1.43 6.91
N CYS A 490 -28.35 1.18 8.01
CA CYS A 490 -29.78 1.39 8.10
C CYS A 490 -30.15 2.89 8.12
N ALA A 491 -29.37 3.72 8.80
CA ALA A 491 -29.61 5.16 8.86
C ALA A 491 -29.38 5.86 7.52
N TRP A 492 -28.46 5.33 6.68
CA TRP A 492 -28.05 5.94 5.42
C TRP A 492 -28.20 4.97 4.24
N ARG A 493 -29.44 4.48 4.03
CA ARG A 493 -29.79 3.52 2.99
C ARG A 493 -29.33 3.93 1.59
N ASP A 494 -29.37 5.22 1.29
CA ASP A 494 -28.92 5.78 0.01
C ASP A 494 -27.44 5.51 -0.32
N THR A 495 -26.64 5.15 0.68
CA THR A 495 -25.22 4.80 0.47
C THR A 495 -25.01 3.34 0.11
N LEU A 496 -25.95 2.45 0.39
CA LEU A 496 -25.83 1.00 0.15
C LEU A 496 -25.55 0.68 -1.32
N GLU A 497 -26.35 1.24 -2.22
CA GLU A 497 -26.16 1.01 -3.66
C GLU A 497 -24.76 1.44 -4.11
N THR A 498 -24.30 2.60 -3.65
CA THR A 498 -22.95 3.09 -3.98
C THR A 498 -21.87 2.15 -3.50
N LEU A 499 -22.00 1.58 -2.31
CA LEU A 499 -21.03 0.61 -1.78
C LEU A 499 -21.03 -0.69 -2.60
N VAL A 500 -22.22 -1.21 -2.98
CA VAL A 500 -22.31 -2.38 -3.88
C VAL A 500 -21.63 -2.08 -5.22
N ARG A 501 -21.90 -0.93 -5.81
CA ARG A 501 -21.33 -0.53 -7.11
C ARG A 501 -19.81 -0.42 -7.06
N ILE A 502 -19.26 0.24 -6.04
CA ILE A 502 -17.80 0.35 -5.83
C ILE A 502 -17.20 -1.05 -5.62
N GLY A 503 -17.83 -1.89 -4.83
CA GLY A 503 -17.37 -3.26 -4.61
C GLY A 503 -17.32 -4.09 -5.89
N ARG A 504 -18.38 -4.03 -6.72
CA ARG A 504 -18.44 -4.71 -8.02
C ARG A 504 -17.35 -4.20 -8.96
N GLU A 505 -17.19 -2.89 -9.10
CA GLU A 505 -16.15 -2.28 -9.92
C GLU A 505 -14.76 -2.71 -9.47
N LEU A 506 -14.49 -2.72 -8.16
CA LEU A 506 -13.22 -3.18 -7.62
C LEU A 506 -12.96 -4.66 -7.97
N ARG A 507 -13.96 -5.54 -7.87
CA ARG A 507 -13.78 -6.95 -8.29
C ARG A 507 -13.53 -7.12 -9.78
N LEU A 508 -13.94 -6.16 -10.61
CA LEU A 508 -13.60 -6.17 -12.04
C LEU A 508 -12.13 -5.82 -12.29
N ILE A 509 -11.55 -4.92 -11.48
CA ILE A 509 -10.23 -4.35 -11.73
C ILE A 509 -9.15 -4.73 -10.71
N ASP A 510 -9.47 -5.48 -9.67
CA ASP A 510 -8.55 -5.79 -8.57
C ASP A 510 -7.24 -6.47 -9.02
N GLU A 511 -7.30 -7.38 -9.98
CA GLU A 511 -6.13 -8.02 -10.56
C GLU A 511 -5.17 -7.01 -11.21
N PHE A 512 -5.72 -5.99 -11.91
CA PHE A 512 -4.90 -4.97 -12.55
C PHE A 512 -4.29 -4.00 -11.54
N LEU A 513 -5.00 -3.74 -10.43
CA LEU A 513 -4.45 -2.97 -9.32
C LEU A 513 -3.29 -3.72 -8.63
N LEU A 514 -3.42 -5.03 -8.44
CA LEU A 514 -2.39 -5.85 -7.81
C LEU A 514 -1.16 -6.02 -8.73
N GLU A 515 -1.37 -6.26 -10.02
CA GLU A 515 -0.28 -6.41 -10.99
C GLU A 515 0.31 -5.08 -11.45
N GLY A 516 -0.37 -3.97 -11.23
CA GLY A 516 0.02 -2.64 -11.67
C GLY A 516 0.86 -1.86 -10.65
N ASP A 517 1.38 -0.73 -11.12
CA ASP A 517 1.96 0.33 -10.29
C ASP A 517 1.45 1.69 -10.77
N ALA A 518 1.39 2.66 -9.86
CA ALA A 518 1.01 4.03 -10.23
C ALA A 518 2.02 4.59 -11.23
N TYR A 519 1.54 5.10 -12.34
CA TYR A 519 2.38 5.55 -13.44
C TYR A 519 2.31 7.05 -13.66
N GLU A 520 1.12 7.59 -13.94
CA GLU A 520 0.90 9.01 -14.18
C GLU A 520 0.06 9.62 -13.06
N HIS A 521 0.37 10.86 -12.72
CA HIS A 521 -0.50 11.74 -11.96
C HIS A 521 -0.30 13.19 -12.42
N LYS A 522 -1.41 13.83 -12.76
CA LYS A 522 -1.44 15.28 -13.05
C LYS A 522 -2.81 15.86 -12.76
N ARG A 523 -2.86 17.13 -12.45
CA ARG A 523 -4.11 17.90 -12.32
C ARG A 523 -4.25 18.89 -13.47
N LEU A 524 -5.40 18.82 -14.11
CA LEU A 524 -5.77 19.77 -15.17
C LEU A 524 -6.50 20.95 -14.56
N VAL A 525 -6.38 22.08 -15.22
CA VAL A 525 -7.06 23.32 -14.86
C VAL A 525 -7.91 23.78 -16.04
N ASP A 526 -9.01 24.44 -15.75
CA ASP A 526 -9.84 25.08 -16.74
C ASP A 526 -9.21 26.39 -17.27
N ILE A 527 -9.93 27.06 -18.18
CA ILE A 527 -9.50 28.33 -18.76
C ILE A 527 -9.32 29.46 -17.73
N ASN A 528 -9.97 29.36 -16.59
CA ASN A 528 -9.89 30.33 -15.48
C ASN A 528 -8.77 29.98 -14.48
N GLY A 529 -8.07 28.87 -14.70
CA GLY A 529 -7.05 28.35 -13.79
C GLY A 529 -7.62 27.64 -12.56
N ASP A 530 -8.89 27.30 -12.55
CA ASP A 530 -9.51 26.46 -11.52
C ASP A 530 -9.24 25.00 -11.80
N LEU A 531 -9.14 24.16 -10.74
CA LEU A 531 -8.96 22.73 -10.89
C LEU A 531 -10.17 22.10 -11.60
N ASP A 532 -9.89 21.29 -12.63
CA ASP A 532 -10.89 20.68 -13.48
C ASP A 532 -10.88 19.15 -13.38
N TRP A 533 -9.74 18.50 -13.54
CA TRP A 533 -9.62 17.04 -13.48
C TRP A 533 -8.36 16.58 -12.74
N ASP A 534 -8.48 15.50 -11.98
CA ASP A 534 -7.38 14.73 -11.40
C ASP A 534 -7.15 13.47 -12.27
N ILE A 535 -6.07 13.44 -13.01
CA ILE A 535 -5.72 12.40 -13.96
C ILE A 535 -4.70 11.48 -13.32
N ASN A 536 -5.03 10.20 -13.25
CA ASN A 536 -4.18 9.18 -12.68
C ASN A 536 -4.15 7.94 -13.56
N SER A 537 -3.07 7.18 -13.52
CA SER A 537 -3.05 5.85 -14.11
C SER A 537 -2.31 4.83 -13.25
N VAL A 538 -2.79 3.59 -13.31
CA VAL A 538 -2.16 2.40 -12.73
C VAL A 538 -1.90 1.42 -13.86
N CYS A 539 -0.64 1.17 -14.15
CA CYS A 539 -0.24 0.39 -15.32
C CYS A 539 0.45 -0.91 -14.91
N GLY A 540 0.00 -2.01 -15.49
CA GLY A 540 0.55 -3.35 -15.34
C GLY A 540 0.83 -4.01 -16.70
N PRO A 541 1.28 -5.26 -16.69
CA PRO A 541 1.67 -5.95 -17.95
C PRO A 541 0.50 -6.21 -18.90
N ARG A 542 -0.72 -6.34 -18.40
CA ARG A 542 -1.91 -6.68 -19.19
C ARG A 542 -2.72 -5.46 -19.63
N ALA A 543 -2.76 -4.43 -18.79
CA ALA A 543 -3.58 -3.24 -19.04
C ALA A 543 -3.10 -2.03 -18.22
N GLY A 544 -3.52 -0.85 -18.67
CA GLY A 544 -3.51 0.38 -17.91
C GLY A 544 -4.93 0.74 -17.45
N LEU A 545 -5.12 0.96 -16.15
CA LEU A 545 -6.30 1.59 -15.58
C LEU A 545 -6.09 3.10 -15.63
N LEU A 546 -6.97 3.82 -16.30
CA LEU A 546 -6.89 5.26 -16.52
C LEU A 546 -8.05 5.93 -15.81
N PHE A 547 -7.75 6.83 -14.90
CA PHE A 547 -8.74 7.50 -14.05
C PHE A 547 -8.79 8.99 -14.35
N ALA A 548 -9.98 9.52 -14.62
CA ALA A 548 -10.26 10.94 -14.62
C ALA A 548 -11.32 11.24 -13.55
N LEU A 549 -10.92 12.02 -12.54
CA LEU A 549 -11.76 12.36 -11.41
C LEU A 549 -12.10 13.84 -11.45
N ASP A 550 -13.39 14.15 -11.38
CA ASP A 550 -13.89 15.52 -11.50
C ASP A 550 -13.48 16.38 -10.29
N LEU A 551 -12.73 17.43 -10.54
CA LEU A 551 -12.38 18.43 -9.55
C LEU A 551 -13.22 19.71 -9.64
N ASN A 552 -14.15 19.77 -10.59
CA ASN A 552 -15.07 20.91 -10.70
C ASN A 552 -16.25 20.74 -9.73
N TYR A 553 -15.93 20.75 -8.43
CA TYR A 553 -16.92 20.72 -7.35
C TYR A 553 -16.75 21.88 -6.40
N ARG A 554 -17.83 22.23 -5.70
CA ARG A 554 -17.87 23.32 -4.73
C ARG A 554 -18.54 22.87 -3.44
N PRO A 555 -18.13 23.41 -2.28
CA PRO A 555 -18.88 23.22 -1.05
C PRO A 555 -20.21 23.97 -1.13
N ASP A 556 -21.29 23.30 -0.77
CA ASP A 556 -22.53 23.95 -0.43
C ASP A 556 -22.49 24.30 1.06
N LEU A 557 -22.51 25.60 1.38
CA LEU A 557 -22.34 26.06 2.75
C LEU A 557 -23.61 25.90 3.60
N GLU A 558 -24.77 25.81 2.96
CA GLU A 558 -26.04 25.62 3.65
C GLU A 558 -26.27 24.14 3.98
N GLU A 559 -26.18 23.27 2.97
CA GLU A 559 -26.35 21.83 3.13
C GLU A 559 -25.10 21.13 3.71
N ARG A 560 -23.94 21.79 3.64
CA ARG A 560 -22.64 21.29 4.07
C ARG A 560 -22.25 19.99 3.39
N ILE A 561 -22.40 19.96 2.07
CA ILE A 561 -22.01 18.84 1.19
C ILE A 561 -21.15 19.37 0.03
N PHE A 562 -20.47 18.47 -0.68
CA PHE A 562 -19.83 18.82 -1.93
C PHE A 562 -20.79 18.60 -3.10
N LYS A 563 -21.00 19.63 -3.91
CA LYS A 563 -21.80 19.58 -5.14
C LYS A 563 -20.92 19.58 -6.37
N PHE A 564 -21.17 18.64 -7.25
CA PHE A 564 -20.48 18.45 -8.51
C PHE A 564 -21.28 19.03 -9.66
N GLY A 565 -20.59 19.46 -10.71
CA GLY A 565 -21.21 19.93 -11.94
C GLY A 565 -21.94 18.80 -12.71
N PRO A 566 -22.79 19.17 -13.69
CA PRO A 566 -23.41 18.19 -14.56
C PRO A 566 -22.37 17.47 -15.45
N PRO A 567 -22.70 16.29 -15.99
CA PRO A 567 -21.87 15.64 -17.00
C PRO A 567 -21.56 16.59 -18.17
N ARG A 568 -20.32 16.54 -18.68
CA ARG A 568 -19.85 17.41 -19.76
C ARG A 568 -18.94 16.67 -20.73
N GLU A 569 -18.97 17.04 -21.99
CA GLU A 569 -18.03 16.55 -22.97
C GLU A 569 -16.62 16.97 -22.57
N THR A 570 -15.71 16.01 -22.50
CA THR A 570 -14.32 16.24 -22.05
C THR A 570 -13.36 15.37 -22.85
N LYS A 571 -12.14 15.87 -22.95
CA LYS A 571 -11.05 15.22 -23.65
C LYS A 571 -9.83 15.16 -22.74
N TRP A 572 -9.29 13.95 -22.57
CA TRP A 572 -8.10 13.73 -21.75
C TRP A 572 -7.00 13.05 -22.56
N THR A 573 -5.76 13.30 -22.16
CA THR A 573 -4.59 12.57 -22.65
C THR A 573 -3.93 11.87 -21.48
N PHE A 574 -3.75 10.55 -21.57
CA PHE A 574 -3.06 9.71 -20.58
C PHE A 574 -1.73 9.24 -21.16
N GLU A 575 -0.64 9.42 -20.40
CA GLU A 575 0.63 8.81 -20.75
C GLU A 575 0.59 7.30 -20.50
N LEU A 576 1.16 6.53 -21.44
CA LEU A 576 1.31 5.09 -21.29
C LEU A 576 2.78 4.70 -21.14
N PRO A 577 3.09 3.74 -20.26
CA PRO A 577 4.45 3.18 -20.22
C PRO A 577 4.79 2.52 -21.56
N ALA A 578 6.08 2.48 -21.88
CA ALA A 578 6.57 1.94 -23.14
C ALA A 578 6.04 0.52 -23.43
N TYR A 579 5.86 -0.30 -22.39
CA TYR A 579 5.32 -1.66 -22.54
C TYR A 579 3.81 -1.73 -22.82
N LEU A 580 3.08 -0.61 -22.75
CA LEU A 580 1.65 -0.52 -23.13
C LEU A 580 1.38 0.39 -24.32
N GLN A 581 2.40 0.90 -25.01
CA GLN A 581 2.19 1.81 -26.13
C GLN A 581 1.55 1.14 -27.37
N GLN A 582 1.55 -0.17 -27.45
CA GLN A 582 0.92 -0.93 -28.56
C GLN A 582 -0.46 -1.46 -28.15
N ILE A 583 -1.28 -0.61 -27.53
CA ILE A 583 -2.65 -0.98 -27.20
C ILE A 583 -3.49 -1.22 -28.45
N SER A 584 -4.42 -2.16 -28.36
CA SER A 584 -5.39 -2.50 -29.42
C SER A 584 -6.80 -1.99 -29.11
N ASP A 585 -7.10 -1.75 -27.83
CA ASP A 585 -8.43 -1.33 -27.37
C ASP A 585 -8.37 -0.38 -26.17
N VAL A 586 -9.34 0.55 -26.13
CA VAL A 586 -9.63 1.39 -24.96
C VAL A 586 -11.14 1.45 -24.79
N PHE A 587 -11.60 1.19 -23.58
CA PHE A 587 -13.02 1.19 -23.24
C PHE A 587 -13.26 1.71 -21.82
N ARG A 588 -14.44 2.24 -21.57
CA ARG A 588 -14.89 2.62 -20.24
C ARG A 588 -15.51 1.41 -19.53
N ILE A 589 -15.31 1.35 -18.23
CA ILE A 589 -15.92 0.33 -17.37
C ILE A 589 -16.52 0.98 -16.12
N ASP A 590 -17.68 0.50 -15.71
CA ASP A 590 -18.29 0.77 -14.41
C ASP A 590 -19.08 -0.45 -13.90
N ALA A 591 -19.81 -0.29 -12.81
CA ALA A 591 -20.61 -1.36 -12.22
C ALA A 591 -21.70 -1.93 -13.15
N ASP A 592 -22.17 -1.16 -14.13
CA ASP A 592 -23.31 -1.51 -14.98
C ASP A 592 -22.89 -2.09 -16.33
N GLY A 593 -21.67 -1.79 -16.79
CA GLY A 593 -21.27 -2.27 -18.11
C GLY A 593 -19.87 -1.91 -18.54
N VAL A 594 -19.58 -2.35 -19.76
CA VAL A 594 -18.36 -2.01 -20.50
C VAL A 594 -18.80 -1.26 -21.76
N TYR A 595 -18.26 -0.06 -21.97
CA TYR A 595 -18.76 0.88 -22.97
C TYR A 595 -17.68 1.27 -23.97
N ASP A 596 -18.10 1.46 -25.22
CA ASP A 596 -17.25 2.06 -26.24
C ASP A 596 -16.96 3.53 -25.91
N VAL A 597 -15.74 3.95 -26.27
CA VAL A 597 -15.31 5.34 -26.13
C VAL A 597 -14.60 5.80 -27.40
N ASN A 598 -14.64 7.10 -27.67
CA ASN A 598 -13.83 7.67 -28.73
C ASN A 598 -12.38 7.86 -28.24
N TRP A 599 -11.44 7.17 -28.85
CA TRP A 599 -10.04 7.27 -28.49
C TRP A 599 -9.10 7.30 -29.68
N ASN A 600 -7.96 7.94 -29.49
CA ASN A 600 -6.88 8.00 -30.48
C ASN A 600 -5.55 7.72 -29.81
N ARG A 601 -4.66 7.00 -30.53
CA ARG A 601 -3.27 6.86 -30.09
C ARG A 601 -2.48 8.11 -30.51
N ILE A 602 -1.78 8.69 -29.54
CA ILE A 602 -0.81 9.76 -29.74
C ILE A 602 0.53 9.21 -29.26
N ASP A 603 1.63 9.70 -29.78
CA ASP A 603 2.97 9.21 -29.44
C ASP A 603 3.16 9.10 -27.91
N GLY A 604 3.36 7.86 -27.44
CA GLY A 604 3.51 7.55 -26.01
C GLY A 604 2.27 7.74 -25.12
N SER A 605 1.10 8.07 -25.69
CA SER A 605 -0.12 8.42 -24.96
C SER A 605 -1.38 7.91 -25.65
N VAL A 606 -2.48 7.93 -24.94
CA VAL A 606 -3.82 7.75 -25.48
C VAL A 606 -4.68 8.98 -25.16
N GLU A 607 -5.38 9.45 -26.17
CA GLU A 607 -6.38 10.50 -26.05
C GLU A 607 -7.77 9.89 -26.05
N ILE A 608 -8.60 10.28 -25.07
CA ILE A 608 -9.97 9.77 -24.90
C ILE A 608 -10.93 10.95 -24.87
N SER A 609 -12.02 10.86 -25.61
CA SER A 609 -13.12 11.82 -25.57
C SER A 609 -14.40 11.12 -25.14
N ASP A 610 -15.05 11.61 -24.09
CA ASP A 610 -16.28 11.00 -23.56
C ASP A 610 -17.17 12.05 -22.87
N GLN A 611 -18.41 11.68 -22.64
CA GLN A 611 -19.35 12.40 -21.78
C GLN A 611 -19.01 12.11 -20.32
N ALA A 612 -18.31 13.02 -19.69
CA ALA A 612 -17.71 12.85 -18.38
C ALA A 612 -18.67 13.11 -17.23
N SER A 613 -18.70 12.21 -16.27
CA SER A 613 -19.28 12.41 -14.94
C SER A 613 -18.19 12.49 -13.87
N GLN A 614 -18.54 12.35 -12.59
CA GLN A 614 -17.60 12.57 -11.48
C GLN A 614 -16.38 11.61 -11.47
N VAL A 615 -16.61 10.34 -11.79
CA VAL A 615 -15.57 9.30 -11.82
C VAL A 615 -15.62 8.60 -13.15
N MET A 616 -14.54 8.69 -13.90
CA MET A 616 -14.36 7.99 -15.16
C MET A 616 -13.20 7.01 -15.02
N LEU A 617 -13.47 5.74 -15.35
CA LEU A 617 -12.50 4.66 -15.36
C LEU A 617 -12.45 4.03 -16.75
N TYR A 618 -11.26 4.05 -17.35
CA TYR A 618 -10.97 3.44 -18.63
C TYR A 618 -9.92 2.36 -18.49
N ILE A 619 -9.99 1.39 -19.38
CA ILE A 619 -8.98 0.33 -19.52
C ILE A 619 -8.34 0.46 -20.90
N ALA A 620 -7.01 0.59 -20.93
CA ALA A 620 -6.21 0.55 -22.13
C ALA A 620 -5.43 -0.77 -22.18
N THR A 621 -5.60 -1.56 -23.24
CA THR A 621 -5.02 -2.92 -23.31
C THR A 621 -4.55 -3.28 -24.72
N HIS A 622 -3.62 -4.22 -24.79
CA HIS A 622 -3.22 -4.88 -26.03
C HIS A 622 -3.95 -6.23 -26.24
N ASN A 623 -4.73 -6.68 -25.26
CA ASN A 623 -5.54 -7.89 -25.38
C ASN A 623 -6.92 -7.53 -25.97
N PRO A 624 -7.24 -7.95 -27.19
CA PRO A 624 -8.53 -7.63 -27.82
C PRO A 624 -9.73 -8.31 -27.14
N ASP A 625 -9.51 -9.39 -26.40
CA ASP A 625 -10.58 -10.16 -25.76
C ASP A 625 -10.93 -9.63 -24.37
N LEU A 626 -10.10 -8.77 -23.78
CA LEU A 626 -10.23 -8.31 -22.39
C LEU A 626 -11.59 -7.64 -22.12
N ARG A 627 -12.10 -6.90 -23.08
CA ARG A 627 -13.43 -6.25 -22.97
C ARG A 627 -14.52 -7.29 -22.76
N PHE A 628 -14.52 -8.34 -23.56
CA PHE A 628 -15.49 -9.43 -23.46
C PHE A 628 -15.35 -10.21 -22.15
N ASP A 629 -14.11 -10.48 -21.75
CA ASP A 629 -13.82 -11.18 -20.49
C ASP A 629 -14.36 -10.40 -19.28
N LEU A 630 -14.14 -9.08 -19.25
CA LEU A 630 -14.62 -8.22 -18.17
C LEU A 630 -16.14 -8.07 -18.14
N GLU A 631 -16.79 -7.97 -19.30
CA GLU A 631 -18.25 -7.97 -19.33
C GLU A 631 -18.82 -9.32 -18.85
N THR A 632 -18.19 -10.42 -19.23
CA THR A 632 -18.57 -11.75 -18.73
C THR A 632 -18.36 -11.86 -17.21
N LYS A 633 -17.22 -11.38 -16.69
CA LYS A 633 -16.94 -11.32 -15.25
C LYS A 633 -17.99 -10.47 -14.52
N ARG A 634 -18.34 -9.31 -15.06
CA ARG A 634 -19.39 -8.45 -14.50
C ARG A 634 -20.74 -9.16 -14.40
N GLN A 635 -21.17 -9.81 -15.49
CA GLN A 635 -22.43 -10.56 -15.50
C GLN A 635 -22.45 -11.70 -14.48
N ASN A 636 -21.31 -12.36 -14.29
CA ASN A 636 -21.17 -13.39 -13.27
C ASN A 636 -21.25 -12.80 -11.86
N LEU A 637 -20.60 -11.66 -11.59
CA LEU A 637 -20.72 -10.98 -10.29
C LEU A 637 -22.18 -10.61 -9.97
N VAL A 638 -22.93 -10.08 -10.95
CA VAL A 638 -24.37 -9.76 -10.77
C VAL A 638 -25.19 -11.03 -10.49
N LYS A 639 -24.88 -12.15 -11.15
CA LYS A 639 -25.54 -13.44 -10.85
C LYS A 639 -25.20 -13.95 -9.44
N GLU A 640 -23.93 -13.81 -9.03
CA GLU A 640 -23.51 -14.18 -7.68
C GLU A 640 -24.18 -13.33 -6.61
N GLU A 641 -24.35 -12.03 -6.84
CA GLU A 641 -25.13 -11.15 -5.96
C GLU A 641 -26.57 -11.71 -5.74
N ALA A 642 -27.21 -12.17 -6.80
CA ALA A 642 -28.54 -12.75 -6.70
C ALA A 642 -28.57 -14.05 -5.89
N THR A 643 -27.49 -14.82 -5.86
CA THR A 643 -27.39 -16.06 -5.08
C THR A 643 -27.33 -15.84 -3.57
N VAL A 644 -26.97 -14.63 -3.12
CA VAL A 644 -26.96 -14.29 -1.70
C VAL A 644 -28.37 -14.43 -1.08
N GLY A 645 -29.41 -14.26 -1.90
CA GLY A 645 -30.80 -14.38 -1.46
C GLY A 645 -31.26 -13.32 -0.48
N PHE A 646 -30.54 -12.17 -0.46
CA PHE A 646 -30.82 -11.03 0.39
C PHE A 646 -30.33 -9.75 -0.31
N ASP A 647 -31.25 -8.81 -0.55
CA ASP A 647 -30.97 -7.58 -1.29
C ASP A 647 -31.57 -6.34 -0.60
N PRO A 648 -30.92 -5.79 0.44
CA PRO A 648 -31.46 -4.62 1.14
C PRO A 648 -31.39 -3.33 0.31
N VAL A 649 -30.78 -3.36 -0.88
CA VAL A 649 -30.76 -2.24 -1.84
C VAL A 649 -32.01 -2.24 -2.68
N GLY A 650 -32.29 -3.35 -3.37
CA GLY A 650 -33.38 -3.47 -4.33
C GLY A 650 -34.71 -3.94 -3.74
N SER A 651 -34.73 -4.39 -2.48
CA SER A 651 -35.93 -4.93 -1.80
C SER A 651 -36.22 -4.19 -0.51
N ASP A 652 -37.40 -3.55 -0.42
CA ASP A 652 -37.85 -2.90 0.82
C ASP A 652 -38.05 -3.91 1.95
N SER A 653 -38.56 -5.10 1.64
CA SER A 653 -38.75 -6.15 2.65
C SER A 653 -37.41 -6.59 3.26
N ASP A 654 -36.39 -6.77 2.47
CA ASP A 654 -35.05 -7.14 2.96
C ASP A 654 -34.41 -6.00 3.74
N PHE A 655 -34.62 -4.77 3.31
CA PHE A 655 -34.15 -3.60 4.07
C PHE A 655 -34.82 -3.51 5.45
N TYR A 656 -36.11 -3.77 5.54
CA TYR A 656 -36.80 -3.81 6.85
C TYR A 656 -36.28 -4.94 7.74
N VAL A 657 -35.99 -6.11 7.17
CA VAL A 657 -35.36 -7.21 7.91
C VAL A 657 -33.97 -6.78 8.41
N LEU A 658 -33.17 -6.16 7.56
CA LEU A 658 -31.86 -5.61 7.96
C LEU A 658 -32.02 -4.64 9.14
N GLN A 659 -32.95 -3.69 9.01
CA GLN A 659 -33.19 -2.68 10.04
C GLN A 659 -33.65 -3.31 11.36
N GLU A 660 -34.62 -4.22 11.30
CA GLU A 660 -35.19 -4.87 12.51
C GLU A 660 -34.12 -5.72 13.22
N VAL A 661 -33.45 -6.60 12.49
CA VAL A 661 -32.51 -7.58 13.06
C VAL A 661 -31.22 -6.93 13.55
N LEU A 662 -30.72 -5.89 12.85
CA LEU A 662 -29.40 -5.30 13.15
C LEU A 662 -29.46 -4.07 14.04
N THR A 663 -30.63 -3.45 14.20
CA THR A 663 -30.80 -2.27 15.07
C THR A 663 -31.54 -2.57 16.38
N ALA A 664 -32.24 -3.70 16.48
CA ALA A 664 -33.05 -4.07 17.64
C ALA A 664 -32.25 -4.62 18.84
N ALA A 665 -30.95 -4.69 18.79
CA ALA A 665 -30.13 -5.40 19.77
C ALA A 665 -29.14 -4.50 20.52
N ASP A 666 -29.53 -3.32 20.91
CA ASP A 666 -28.83 -2.50 21.89
C ASP A 666 -29.59 -2.42 23.19
#